data_bf33cab2935043619674fb5f77311ed3
#
_entry.id   bf33cab2935043619674fb5f77311ed3
#
_cell.length_a   1.000
_cell.length_b   1.000
_cell.length_c   1.000
_cell.angle_alpha   90.00
_cell.angle_beta   90.00
_cell.angle_gamma   90.00
#
_symmetry.space_group_name_H-M   'P 1'
#
loop_
_entity.id
_entity.type
_entity.pdbx_description
1 polymer ?
#
loop_
_entity_poly.entity_id
_entity_poly.type
_entity_poly.pdbx_seq_one_letter_code
_entity_poly.pdbx_strand_id
1 'polypeptide(L)'
;MQNKGIVIVTAVLLTLASIFYLSFSFATRYYDSKAEAIKDPIAQQDYKDSVKYLGIYSYQKCLETQIGLGLDLKGGMNVILEISVPDVLETLADHKTDAFFVKAMEEAKKEEETSQGDFISLFVKSFKKYAPGHRLAEIFATQQLQGKISPNSSDSEVEKVLREEVKNAIDNSFNVVRTRIDKFGVVQPNIQKLEGQEGRIMVEMPGIREPERVRKLLQGSANLEFWETFNSDEIVPYLVQLDQRLANGETTADTTAVADTAKVAKAAEPKLELNANKKGNAKLNVTDEAKIAEAKRAHPLLSMLQTTGNGALALVGFASVRDTAEINKAIYSATAKQVLPSDLKLMWSAKPEEGIKAKNIYGLYAIKVTTANGRAPLEGDVITDAKDQFNSVTGAPEVGMTMNTEGSRRWAALTKANTGKAIAIVLDGVVYSAPRVNGEIDGGQSSISGSFTIEDTKDLANTLKSGRMPAPARIVQEEVVGPTLGAQSIQQGIVSFGIAFVILMVYMVMMYGFTPGMMANLALLVNLFFTLGILTSFQAALTLSGIAGMVLSLGTAVDANVLIYERTKEELALGKDTRQAMSEGYRNAFSAIFDSNFTSIITGIILYVFGTGPIRGFATTLIIGIICSFFTAVYLTRLVFENRMNKGKWLNLTFTTGISRNLMTNTHIGFMNFYKKTFSVVGVIILAAVVSFAVRGLSRSIDFTGGRNYVITFERPVEPEQIRGIIANAFPGTTTSALALGTDHKTIRISTNYKIESNSPTVDDEAETILYNALKKGGFVSQPNVESFKNPDIREGGSIISSTKVGPSVAKDITHGAILSVVLALFAIFVYILIRFRNMAFSIGSTVALAVDTIIVLGVYSLCWGWMPFSLEIDQTFIGAILTVIGYSINDKVVVFDRIRENMHLHQKQDFKTLFNDSINQTLTRTINTSTSTLIVLLCIFFLGGESIRSFSFAMSLGVIVGTLSSIFVAAPIAFLTLGKQKGKRRASEEVVKA
;
A
#
# COMPACT_ATOMS: atom_id res chain seq x y z
N MET A 1 -5.92 -22.40 -40.87
CA MET A 1 -5.47 -21.07 -40.42
C MET A 1 -4.96 -20.26 -41.60
N GLN A 2 -5.61 -19.11 -41.91
CA GLN A 2 -5.17 -18.23 -43.00
C GLN A 2 -3.84 -17.49 -42.72
N ASN A 3 -3.43 -17.32 -41.43
CA ASN A 3 -2.24 -16.52 -41.06
C ASN A 3 -1.24 -17.31 -40.20
N LYS A 4 -0.87 -18.55 -40.61
CA LYS A 4 0.12 -19.39 -39.87
C LYS A 4 1.46 -18.67 -39.64
N GLY A 5 1.92 -17.88 -40.61
CA GLY A 5 3.19 -17.17 -40.53
C GLY A 5 3.23 -16.15 -39.38
N ILE A 6 2.17 -15.37 -39.17
CA ILE A 6 2.09 -14.37 -38.10
C ILE A 6 2.15 -15.05 -36.74
N VAL A 7 1.41 -16.15 -36.54
CA VAL A 7 1.41 -16.89 -35.28
C VAL A 7 2.82 -17.43 -34.93
N ILE A 8 3.52 -17.98 -35.95
CA ILE A 8 4.90 -18.49 -35.74
C ILE A 8 5.84 -17.34 -35.41
N VAL A 9 5.76 -16.24 -36.16
CA VAL A 9 6.63 -15.05 -35.87
C VAL A 9 6.37 -14.51 -34.49
N THR A 10 5.12 -14.33 -34.07
CA THR A 10 4.75 -13.87 -32.73
C THR A 10 5.25 -14.84 -31.67
N ALA A 11 5.06 -16.14 -31.84
CA ALA A 11 5.55 -17.15 -30.86
C ALA A 11 7.08 -17.12 -30.73
N VAL A 12 7.80 -17.00 -31.86
CA VAL A 12 9.28 -16.91 -31.87
C VAL A 12 9.74 -15.62 -31.17
N LEU A 13 9.15 -14.48 -31.49
CA LEU A 13 9.49 -13.20 -30.86
C LEU A 13 9.24 -13.22 -29.36
N LEU A 14 8.07 -13.72 -28.92
CA LEU A 14 7.75 -13.86 -27.48
C LEU A 14 8.73 -14.83 -26.81
N THR A 15 9.10 -15.93 -27.45
CA THR A 15 10.06 -16.89 -26.88
C THR A 15 11.44 -16.24 -26.73
N LEU A 16 11.93 -15.57 -27.77
CA LEU A 16 13.23 -14.87 -27.70
C LEU A 16 13.25 -13.76 -26.66
N ALA A 17 12.18 -12.95 -26.59
CA ALA A 17 12.03 -11.91 -25.58
C ALA A 17 11.98 -12.52 -24.17
N SER A 18 11.22 -13.59 -23.94
CA SER A 18 11.12 -14.25 -22.65
C SER A 18 12.46 -14.86 -22.23
N ILE A 19 13.19 -15.52 -23.14
CA ILE A 19 14.55 -16.04 -22.86
C ILE A 19 15.47 -14.90 -22.48
N PHE A 20 15.46 -13.81 -23.25
CA PHE A 20 16.33 -12.66 -23.01
C PHE A 20 16.09 -12.05 -21.64
N TYR A 21 14.84 -11.68 -21.31
CA TYR A 21 14.55 -11.03 -20.01
C TYR A 21 14.73 -11.97 -18.82
N LEU A 22 14.31 -13.24 -18.92
CA LEU A 22 14.52 -14.21 -17.83
C LEU A 22 15.98 -14.54 -17.59
N SER A 23 16.85 -14.43 -18.62
CA SER A 23 18.28 -14.68 -18.50
C SER A 23 18.98 -13.74 -17.51
N PHE A 24 18.48 -12.51 -17.33
CA PHE A 24 19.01 -11.59 -16.34
C PHE A 24 18.87 -12.11 -14.90
N SER A 25 17.75 -12.76 -14.57
CA SER A 25 17.54 -13.36 -13.24
C SER A 25 18.52 -14.51 -12.97
N PHE A 26 18.83 -15.30 -13.98
CA PHE A 26 19.84 -16.36 -13.86
C PHE A 26 21.26 -15.79 -13.75
N ALA A 27 21.56 -14.75 -14.52
CA ALA A 27 22.86 -14.08 -14.47
C ALA A 27 23.11 -13.44 -13.09
N THR A 28 22.11 -12.72 -12.54
CA THR A 28 22.21 -12.12 -11.22
C THR A 28 22.47 -13.18 -10.16
N ARG A 29 21.70 -14.25 -10.12
CA ARG A 29 21.87 -15.33 -9.15
C ARG A 29 23.25 -16.02 -9.25
N TYR A 30 23.74 -16.21 -10.46
CA TYR A 30 25.06 -16.77 -10.69
C TYR A 30 26.17 -15.85 -10.17
N TYR A 31 26.07 -14.53 -10.42
CA TYR A 31 27.07 -13.57 -9.95
C TYR A 31 26.99 -13.37 -8.44
N ASP A 32 25.79 -13.37 -7.84
CA ASP A 32 25.62 -13.33 -6.39
C ASP A 32 26.27 -14.52 -5.70
N SER A 33 25.99 -15.75 -6.18
CA SER A 33 26.60 -16.96 -5.62
C SER A 33 28.14 -16.94 -5.71
N LYS A 34 28.71 -16.39 -6.78
CA LYS A 34 30.16 -16.21 -6.89
C LYS A 34 30.69 -15.10 -5.96
N ALA A 35 29.96 -14.01 -5.82
CA ALA A 35 30.34 -12.94 -4.91
C ALA A 35 30.32 -13.40 -3.45
N GLU A 36 29.30 -14.13 -3.03
CA GLU A 36 29.18 -14.71 -1.67
C GLU A 36 30.32 -15.68 -1.31
N ALA A 37 30.94 -16.32 -2.30
CA ALA A 37 32.13 -17.15 -2.10
C ALA A 37 33.39 -16.34 -1.74
N ILE A 38 33.38 -15.02 -1.97
CA ILE A 38 34.49 -14.11 -1.65
C ILE A 38 34.29 -13.63 -0.19
N LYS A 39 35.24 -13.93 0.69
CA LYS A 39 35.15 -13.59 2.13
C LYS A 39 35.42 -12.14 2.46
N ASP A 40 36.14 -11.43 1.59
CA ASP A 40 36.46 -10.00 1.78
C ASP A 40 35.34 -9.12 1.20
N PRO A 41 34.67 -8.27 2.01
CA PRO A 41 33.59 -7.42 1.55
C PRO A 41 33.99 -6.43 0.45
N ILE A 42 35.23 -5.91 0.48
CA ILE A 42 35.74 -4.96 -0.53
C ILE A 42 35.95 -5.69 -1.85
N ALA A 43 36.63 -6.83 -1.86
CA ALA A 43 36.81 -7.65 -3.03
C ALA A 43 35.48 -8.19 -3.61
N GLN A 44 34.48 -8.42 -2.76
CA GLN A 44 33.12 -8.77 -3.16
C GLN A 44 32.46 -7.65 -3.96
N GLN A 45 32.57 -6.41 -3.49
CA GLN A 45 32.03 -5.24 -4.18
C GLN A 45 32.77 -4.98 -5.50
N ASP A 46 34.11 -5.01 -5.50
CA ASP A 46 34.93 -4.86 -6.71
C ASP A 46 34.59 -5.91 -7.78
N TYR A 47 34.33 -7.15 -7.36
CA TYR A 47 33.86 -8.20 -8.25
C TYR A 47 32.51 -7.82 -8.88
N LYS A 48 31.51 -7.39 -8.07
CA LYS A 48 30.19 -6.98 -8.56
C LYS A 48 30.27 -5.80 -9.53
N ASP A 49 31.15 -4.85 -9.28
CA ASP A 49 31.32 -3.66 -10.13
C ASP A 49 32.07 -3.98 -11.44
N SER A 50 32.94 -5.00 -11.45
CA SER A 50 33.71 -5.41 -12.63
C SER A 50 32.97 -6.30 -13.61
N VAL A 51 31.94 -7.04 -13.15
CA VAL A 51 31.24 -8.05 -13.94
C VAL A 51 30.33 -7.44 -15.00
N LYS A 52 30.40 -7.99 -16.24
CA LYS A 52 29.53 -7.61 -17.35
C LYS A 52 28.82 -8.84 -17.94
N TYR A 53 27.49 -8.85 -17.88
CA TYR A 53 26.65 -9.85 -18.54
C TYR A 53 26.58 -9.59 -20.05
N LEU A 54 26.72 -10.62 -20.87
CA LEU A 54 26.83 -10.53 -22.34
C LEU A 54 27.90 -9.52 -22.83
N GLY A 55 28.90 -9.19 -21.98
CA GLY A 55 29.93 -8.21 -22.30
C GLY A 55 29.46 -6.74 -22.29
N ILE A 56 28.18 -6.45 -22.13
CA ILE A 56 27.60 -5.11 -22.26
C ILE A 56 26.92 -4.66 -20.95
N TYR A 57 26.14 -5.54 -20.31
CA TYR A 57 25.30 -5.18 -19.17
C TYR A 57 26.05 -5.32 -17.86
N SER A 58 26.12 -4.24 -17.06
CA SER A 58 26.70 -4.26 -15.71
C SER A 58 25.84 -5.12 -14.76
N TYR A 59 26.44 -5.55 -13.65
CA TYR A 59 25.72 -6.25 -12.58
C TYR A 59 24.51 -5.43 -12.06
N GLN A 60 24.67 -4.12 -11.89
CA GLN A 60 23.58 -3.22 -11.53
C GLN A 60 22.40 -3.31 -12.53
N LYS A 61 22.73 -3.32 -13.83
CA LYS A 61 21.67 -3.45 -14.87
C LYS A 61 21.00 -4.82 -14.84
N CYS A 62 21.71 -5.87 -14.47
CA CYS A 62 21.13 -7.19 -14.26
C CYS A 62 20.16 -7.18 -13.07
N LEU A 63 20.54 -6.54 -11.95
CA LEU A 63 19.67 -6.36 -10.78
C LEU A 63 18.38 -5.58 -11.10
N GLU A 64 18.48 -4.54 -11.94
CA GLU A 64 17.33 -3.74 -12.36
C GLU A 64 16.37 -4.48 -13.30
N THR A 65 16.91 -5.41 -14.09
CA THR A 65 16.13 -6.09 -15.15
C THR A 65 15.62 -7.48 -14.74
N GLN A 66 16.16 -8.08 -13.66
CA GLN A 66 15.70 -9.36 -13.14
C GLN A 66 14.22 -9.32 -12.72
N ILE A 67 13.64 -10.50 -12.44
CA ILE A 67 12.29 -10.58 -11.86
C ILE A 67 12.28 -9.82 -10.54
N GLY A 68 11.51 -8.73 -10.47
CA GLY A 68 11.27 -8.00 -9.24
C GLY A 68 10.45 -8.84 -8.26
N LEU A 69 10.90 -8.97 -7.03
CA LEU A 69 10.11 -9.58 -5.95
C LEU A 69 9.44 -8.48 -5.14
N GLY A 70 8.15 -8.57 -4.96
CA GLY A 70 7.37 -7.63 -4.15
C GLY A 70 7.69 -7.72 -2.66
N LEU A 71 7.10 -6.79 -1.90
CA LEU A 71 7.26 -6.66 -0.45
C LEU A 71 6.96 -7.96 0.30
N ASP A 72 5.85 -8.62 -0.04
CA ASP A 72 5.41 -9.88 0.59
C ASP A 72 6.42 -11.02 0.47
N LEU A 73 7.30 -10.96 -0.54
CA LEU A 73 8.25 -12.01 -0.85
C LEU A 73 9.67 -11.67 -0.36
N LYS A 74 10.12 -10.44 -0.52
CA LYS A 74 11.47 -10.01 -0.17
C LYS A 74 11.57 -9.41 1.22
N GLY A 75 10.42 -9.07 1.81
CA GLY A 75 10.35 -8.16 2.95
C GLY A 75 10.64 -6.73 2.52
N GLY A 76 10.61 -5.79 3.46
CA GLY A 76 10.88 -4.38 3.21
C GLY A 76 9.75 -3.48 3.70
N MET A 77 9.54 -2.35 3.02
CA MET A 77 8.60 -1.31 3.44
C MET A 77 7.79 -0.80 2.24
N ASN A 78 6.50 -0.62 2.46
CA ASN A 78 5.58 0.07 1.56
C ASN A 78 4.92 1.23 2.29
N VAL A 79 4.93 2.43 1.70
CA VAL A 79 4.29 3.61 2.27
C VAL A 79 3.43 4.33 1.24
N ILE A 80 2.29 4.84 1.70
CA ILE A 80 1.52 5.84 0.95
C ILE A 80 1.76 7.19 1.63
N LEU A 81 2.39 8.08 0.87
CA LEU A 81 2.61 9.47 1.24
C LEU A 81 1.46 10.30 0.72
N GLU A 82 0.96 11.20 1.55
CA GLU A 82 -0.01 12.22 1.17
C GLU A 82 0.64 13.60 1.25
N ILE A 83 0.61 14.33 0.14
CA ILE A 83 1.05 15.72 0.09
C ILE A 83 -0.13 16.60 0.54
N SER A 84 0.09 17.34 1.60
CA SER A 84 -0.96 18.19 2.19
C SER A 84 -1.35 19.33 1.26
N VAL A 85 -2.48 19.22 0.59
CA VAL A 85 -3.06 20.31 -0.25
C VAL A 85 -3.35 21.57 0.59
N PRO A 86 -3.89 21.45 1.83
CA PRO A 86 -4.00 22.61 2.72
C PRO A 86 -2.69 23.36 2.92
N ASP A 87 -1.59 22.64 3.19
CA ASP A 87 -0.27 23.25 3.45
C ASP A 87 0.31 23.91 2.18
N VAL A 88 0.02 23.33 0.99
CA VAL A 88 0.34 23.97 -0.29
C VAL A 88 -0.39 25.31 -0.44
N LEU A 89 -1.70 25.34 -0.15
CA LEU A 89 -2.49 26.58 -0.25
C LEU A 89 -2.04 27.63 0.77
N GLU A 90 -1.69 27.23 2.00
CA GLU A 90 -1.12 28.13 3.02
C GLU A 90 0.21 28.74 2.53
N THR A 91 1.05 27.93 1.89
CA THR A 91 2.32 28.38 1.30
C THR A 91 2.08 29.34 0.13
N LEU A 92 1.14 29.05 -0.76
CA LEU A 92 0.78 29.93 -1.89
C LEU A 92 0.14 31.25 -1.42
N ALA A 93 -0.55 31.24 -0.28
CA ALA A 93 -1.08 32.43 0.38
C ALA A 93 -0.02 33.23 1.18
N ASP A 94 1.25 32.84 1.12
CA ASP A 94 2.35 33.43 1.89
C ASP A 94 2.10 33.41 3.40
N HIS A 95 1.48 32.33 3.90
CA HIS A 95 1.11 32.14 5.32
C HIS A 95 0.28 33.29 5.92
N LYS A 96 -0.62 33.90 5.13
CA LYS A 96 -1.51 34.95 5.62
C LYS A 96 -2.36 34.47 6.81
N THR A 97 -2.53 35.37 7.79
CA THR A 97 -3.24 35.08 9.05
C THR A 97 -4.60 35.75 9.12
N ASP A 98 -5.19 36.15 7.97
CA ASP A 98 -6.50 36.75 7.91
C ASP A 98 -7.57 35.84 8.54
N ALA A 99 -8.37 36.39 9.43
CA ALA A 99 -9.31 35.59 10.26
C ALA A 99 -10.33 34.80 9.42
N PHE A 100 -10.75 35.31 8.28
CA PHE A 100 -11.68 34.64 7.37
C PHE A 100 -10.96 33.57 6.53
N PHE A 101 -9.68 33.75 6.15
CA PHE A 101 -8.87 32.74 5.48
C PHE A 101 -8.64 31.54 6.40
N VAL A 102 -8.21 31.80 7.65
CA VAL A 102 -7.98 30.74 8.65
C VAL A 102 -9.25 29.97 8.93
N LYS A 103 -10.39 30.66 9.15
CA LYS A 103 -11.69 29.98 9.37
C LYS A 103 -12.15 29.17 8.16
N ALA A 104 -11.95 29.67 6.93
CA ALA A 104 -12.29 28.95 5.71
C ALA A 104 -11.43 27.69 5.55
N MET A 105 -10.15 27.76 5.88
CA MET A 105 -9.23 26.61 5.88
C MET A 105 -9.61 25.55 6.93
N GLU A 106 -9.93 25.99 8.17
CA GLU A 106 -10.35 25.06 9.23
C GLU A 106 -11.67 24.34 8.89
N GLU A 107 -12.64 25.06 8.33
CA GLU A 107 -13.91 24.45 7.93
C GLU A 107 -13.73 23.51 6.74
N ALA A 108 -12.90 23.89 5.74
CA ALA A 108 -12.60 23.04 4.62
C ALA A 108 -11.88 21.74 5.07
N LYS A 109 -10.95 21.81 6.02
CA LYS A 109 -10.30 20.65 6.64
C LYS A 109 -11.31 19.73 7.34
N LYS A 110 -12.30 20.28 8.05
CA LYS A 110 -13.38 19.50 8.66
C LYS A 110 -14.34 18.90 7.65
N GLU A 111 -14.67 19.65 6.59
CA GLU A 111 -15.56 19.18 5.53
C GLU A 111 -14.90 18.08 4.69
N GLU A 112 -13.57 18.13 4.49
CA GLU A 112 -12.76 17.07 3.85
C GLU A 112 -12.84 15.73 4.61
N GLU A 113 -12.87 15.75 5.94
CA GLU A 113 -13.03 14.53 6.74
C GLU A 113 -14.38 13.83 6.52
N THR A 114 -15.41 14.58 6.10
CA THR A 114 -16.78 14.06 5.96
C THR A 114 -17.27 13.95 4.52
N SER A 115 -16.68 14.68 3.58
CA SER A 115 -17.07 14.72 2.16
C SER A 115 -15.95 14.22 1.25
N GLN A 116 -16.32 13.69 0.09
CA GLN A 116 -15.38 13.26 -0.98
C GLN A 116 -15.04 14.41 -1.96
N GLY A 117 -15.29 15.66 -1.57
CA GLY A 117 -14.98 16.81 -2.41
C GLY A 117 -13.47 17.07 -2.50
N ASP A 118 -13.01 17.51 -3.66
CA ASP A 118 -11.69 18.07 -3.84
C ASP A 118 -11.48 19.25 -2.87
N PHE A 119 -10.37 19.25 -2.13
CA PHE A 119 -10.09 20.24 -1.09
C PHE A 119 -10.19 21.68 -1.59
N ILE A 120 -9.73 21.96 -2.81
CA ILE A 120 -9.79 23.31 -3.39
C ILE A 120 -11.25 23.77 -3.54
N SER A 121 -12.13 22.89 -4.02
CA SER A 121 -13.57 23.19 -4.12
C SER A 121 -14.20 23.43 -2.76
N LEU A 122 -13.85 22.62 -1.75
CA LEU A 122 -14.33 22.78 -0.37
C LEU A 122 -13.84 24.09 0.23
N PHE A 123 -12.57 24.43 0.02
CA PHE A 123 -11.99 25.69 0.47
C PHE A 123 -12.66 26.89 -0.19
N VAL A 124 -12.84 26.88 -1.51
CA VAL A 124 -13.52 27.99 -2.24
C VAL A 124 -14.95 28.19 -1.74
N LYS A 125 -15.68 27.09 -1.51
CA LYS A 125 -17.03 27.08 -0.93
C LYS A 125 -17.04 27.70 0.48
N SER A 126 -16.13 27.27 1.32
CA SER A 126 -15.99 27.76 2.70
C SER A 126 -15.53 29.21 2.73
N PHE A 127 -14.62 29.62 1.85
CA PHE A 127 -14.18 31.01 1.73
C PHE A 127 -15.34 31.94 1.36
N LYS A 128 -16.16 31.58 0.37
CA LYS A 128 -17.37 32.33 0.00
C LYS A 128 -18.39 32.46 1.14
N LYS A 129 -18.46 31.45 2.03
CA LYS A 129 -19.33 31.46 3.21
C LYS A 129 -18.85 32.41 4.29
N TYR A 130 -17.55 32.45 4.58
CA TYR A 130 -16.97 33.21 5.70
C TYR A 130 -16.43 34.58 5.31
N ALA A 131 -16.20 34.85 4.02
CA ALA A 131 -15.72 36.11 3.48
C ALA A 131 -16.67 36.66 2.39
N PRO A 132 -17.97 36.88 2.68
CA PRO A 132 -18.91 37.42 1.68
C PRO A 132 -18.47 38.82 1.24
N GLY A 133 -18.16 38.95 -0.05
CA GLY A 133 -17.70 40.23 -0.65
C GLY A 133 -16.19 40.38 -0.80
N HIS A 134 -15.38 39.47 -0.29
CA HIS A 134 -13.95 39.38 -0.55
C HIS A 134 -13.65 38.46 -1.73
N ARG A 135 -12.59 38.74 -2.47
CA ARG A 135 -12.12 37.92 -3.60
C ARG A 135 -10.96 37.02 -3.20
N LEU A 136 -10.88 35.86 -3.78
CA LEU A 136 -9.73 34.97 -3.60
C LEU A 136 -8.41 35.65 -4.01
N ALA A 137 -8.45 36.54 -4.99
CA ALA A 137 -7.29 37.31 -5.42
C ALA A 137 -6.66 38.19 -4.31
N GLU A 138 -7.41 38.61 -3.31
CA GLU A 138 -6.89 39.38 -2.16
C GLU A 138 -5.94 38.53 -1.30
N ILE A 139 -6.16 37.24 -1.27
CA ILE A 139 -5.33 36.27 -0.53
C ILE A 139 -4.16 35.80 -1.40
N PHE A 140 -4.44 35.42 -2.65
CA PHE A 140 -3.47 34.69 -3.50
C PHE A 140 -2.71 35.56 -4.51
N ALA A 141 -2.93 36.92 -4.55
CA ALA A 141 -2.07 37.79 -5.34
C ALA A 141 -0.71 38.01 -4.62
N THR A 142 0.04 36.92 -4.43
CA THR A 142 1.34 36.91 -3.77
C THR A 142 2.48 37.08 -4.78
N GLN A 143 3.69 37.35 -4.29
CA GLN A 143 4.87 37.49 -5.13
C GLN A 143 5.18 36.17 -5.91
N GLN A 144 4.87 35.01 -5.33
CA GLN A 144 5.05 33.70 -5.98
C GLN A 144 4.12 33.51 -7.18
N LEU A 145 2.91 34.09 -7.14
CA LEU A 145 1.89 33.96 -8.17
C LEU A 145 1.82 35.22 -9.06
N GLN A 146 2.84 36.09 -8.98
CA GLN A 146 2.93 37.28 -9.81
C GLN A 146 2.98 36.93 -11.31
N GLY A 147 2.13 37.55 -12.10
CA GLY A 147 1.96 37.23 -13.53
C GLY A 147 0.93 36.14 -13.82
N LYS A 148 0.50 35.32 -12.82
CA LYS A 148 -0.58 34.33 -12.94
C LYS A 148 -1.87 34.82 -12.30
N ILE A 149 -1.78 35.47 -11.14
CA ILE A 149 -2.91 36.08 -10.43
C ILE A 149 -2.67 37.57 -10.27
N SER A 150 -3.64 38.40 -10.70
CA SER A 150 -3.66 39.82 -10.45
C SER A 150 -4.70 40.16 -9.37
N PRO A 151 -4.63 41.33 -8.67
CA PRO A 151 -5.63 41.69 -7.68
C PRO A 151 -7.06 41.81 -8.24
N ASN A 152 -7.19 41.92 -9.58
CA ASN A 152 -8.49 42.02 -10.27
C ASN A 152 -8.98 40.68 -10.85
N SER A 153 -8.22 39.59 -10.69
CA SER A 153 -8.59 38.26 -11.20
C SER A 153 -9.89 37.75 -10.53
N SER A 154 -10.72 37.09 -11.32
CA SER A 154 -11.96 36.48 -10.82
C SER A 154 -11.65 35.22 -9.96
N ASP A 155 -12.56 34.87 -9.05
CA ASP A 155 -12.41 33.66 -8.21
C ASP A 155 -12.24 32.39 -9.04
N SER A 156 -12.90 32.30 -10.19
CA SER A 156 -12.78 31.16 -11.10
C SER A 156 -11.40 31.06 -11.77
N GLU A 157 -10.78 32.20 -12.09
CA GLU A 157 -9.41 32.23 -12.61
C GLU A 157 -8.41 31.85 -11.53
N VAL A 158 -8.59 32.39 -10.31
CA VAL A 158 -7.76 32.08 -9.16
C VAL A 158 -7.86 30.57 -8.85
N GLU A 159 -9.07 30.00 -8.79
CA GLU A 159 -9.28 28.57 -8.55
C GLU A 159 -8.54 27.71 -9.60
N LYS A 160 -8.60 28.08 -10.88
CA LYS A 160 -7.90 27.36 -11.94
C LYS A 160 -6.37 27.39 -11.74
N VAL A 161 -5.83 28.55 -11.40
CA VAL A 161 -4.39 28.71 -11.12
C VAL A 161 -4.00 27.91 -9.88
N LEU A 162 -4.79 27.94 -8.81
CA LEU A 162 -4.52 27.14 -7.60
C LEU A 162 -4.49 25.65 -7.91
N ARG A 163 -5.41 25.12 -8.72
CA ARG A 163 -5.39 23.72 -9.16
C ARG A 163 -4.12 23.36 -9.93
N GLU A 164 -3.67 24.24 -10.80
CA GLU A 164 -2.44 24.04 -11.57
C GLU A 164 -1.20 24.06 -10.65
N GLU A 165 -1.14 24.99 -9.70
CA GLU A 165 -0.02 25.08 -8.76
C GLU A 165 0.02 23.90 -7.77
N VAL A 166 -1.14 23.47 -7.26
CA VAL A 166 -1.21 22.27 -6.41
C VAL A 166 -0.76 21.03 -7.19
N LYS A 167 -1.17 20.88 -8.44
CA LYS A 167 -0.70 19.79 -9.30
C LYS A 167 0.82 19.84 -9.51
N ASN A 168 1.36 21.03 -9.78
CA ASN A 168 2.79 21.24 -9.93
C ASN A 168 3.55 20.91 -8.64
N ALA A 169 3.00 21.28 -7.47
CA ALA A 169 3.58 20.97 -6.16
C ALA A 169 3.61 19.44 -5.91
N ILE A 170 2.54 18.73 -6.25
CA ILE A 170 2.47 17.26 -6.17
C ILE A 170 3.49 16.62 -7.11
N ASP A 171 3.60 17.10 -8.36
CA ASP A 171 4.54 16.62 -9.36
C ASP A 171 6.00 16.83 -8.93
N ASN A 172 6.29 17.99 -8.35
CA ASN A 172 7.62 18.28 -7.79
C ASN A 172 7.93 17.39 -6.58
N SER A 173 6.98 17.22 -5.66
CA SER A 173 7.13 16.32 -4.50
C SER A 173 7.38 14.88 -4.92
N PHE A 174 6.68 14.39 -5.95
CA PHE A 174 6.92 13.07 -6.54
C PHE A 174 8.37 12.93 -7.05
N ASN A 175 8.87 13.92 -7.77
CA ASN A 175 10.24 13.90 -8.29
C ASN A 175 11.28 13.94 -7.16
N VAL A 176 11.02 14.73 -6.10
CA VAL A 176 11.89 14.78 -4.92
C VAL A 176 11.93 13.43 -4.20
N VAL A 177 10.77 12.83 -3.95
CA VAL A 177 10.66 11.49 -3.32
C VAL A 177 11.41 10.46 -4.15
N ARG A 178 11.19 10.44 -5.46
CA ARG A 178 11.90 9.54 -6.39
C ARG A 178 13.42 9.72 -6.30
N THR A 179 13.90 10.96 -6.38
CA THR A 179 15.33 11.26 -6.31
C THR A 179 15.95 10.82 -4.98
N ARG A 180 15.22 10.97 -3.86
CA ARG A 180 15.65 10.53 -2.53
C ARG A 180 15.81 9.02 -2.47
N ILE A 181 14.82 8.28 -2.95
CA ILE A 181 14.83 6.82 -2.96
C ILE A 181 15.91 6.27 -3.89
N ASP A 182 16.08 6.85 -5.08
CA ASP A 182 17.15 6.45 -6.02
C ASP A 182 18.54 6.62 -5.39
N LYS A 183 18.78 7.72 -4.66
CA LYS A 183 20.04 7.97 -3.95
C LYS A 183 20.24 7.13 -2.69
N PHE A 184 19.14 6.68 -2.07
CA PHE A 184 19.21 5.79 -0.92
C PHE A 184 19.71 4.38 -1.30
N GLY A 185 19.68 4.05 -2.60
CA GLY A 185 20.23 2.80 -3.12
C GLY A 185 19.30 1.60 -3.01
N VAL A 186 18.00 1.83 -2.95
CA VAL A 186 16.99 0.76 -3.00
C VAL A 186 17.01 0.11 -4.37
N VAL A 187 17.08 -1.21 -4.40
CA VAL A 187 17.04 -1.98 -5.64
C VAL A 187 15.59 -2.18 -6.07
N GLN A 188 15.24 -1.71 -7.27
CA GLN A 188 13.90 -1.82 -7.86
C GLN A 188 12.77 -1.21 -6.98
N PRO A 189 12.88 0.06 -6.56
CA PRO A 189 11.77 0.71 -5.89
C PRO A 189 10.61 0.90 -6.87
N ASN A 190 9.39 0.74 -6.39
CA ASN A 190 8.19 1.04 -7.17
C ASN A 190 7.56 2.31 -6.63
N ILE A 191 7.64 3.41 -7.40
CA ILE A 191 7.12 4.70 -6.99
C ILE A 191 6.05 5.14 -7.98
N GLN A 192 4.81 5.30 -7.50
CA GLN A 192 3.65 5.59 -8.34
C GLN A 192 2.74 6.64 -7.70
N LYS A 193 2.16 7.52 -8.53
CA LYS A 193 1.01 8.33 -8.12
C LYS A 193 -0.25 7.46 -8.13
N LEU A 194 -1.07 7.58 -7.11
CA LEU A 194 -2.33 6.84 -7.06
C LEU A 194 -3.38 7.56 -7.90
N GLU A 195 -3.88 6.90 -8.95
CA GLU A 195 -4.92 7.44 -9.81
C GLU A 195 -6.24 7.60 -9.05
N GLY A 196 -6.91 8.73 -9.23
CA GLY A 196 -8.16 9.05 -8.52
C GLY A 196 -7.99 9.52 -7.07
N GLN A 197 -6.75 9.62 -6.56
CA GLN A 197 -6.42 10.11 -5.22
C GLN A 197 -5.36 11.21 -5.34
N GLU A 198 -5.81 12.45 -5.50
CA GLU A 198 -4.90 13.59 -5.67
C GLU A 198 -3.96 13.75 -4.47
N GLY A 199 -2.68 13.97 -4.74
CA GLY A 199 -1.66 14.17 -3.72
C GLY A 199 -1.07 12.91 -3.09
N ARG A 200 -1.52 11.70 -3.46
CA ARG A 200 -0.99 10.46 -2.89
C ARG A 200 0.05 9.78 -3.77
N ILE A 201 1.15 9.40 -3.14
CA ILE A 201 2.30 8.73 -3.76
C ILE A 201 2.54 7.42 -3.02
N MET A 202 2.48 6.31 -3.73
CA MET A 202 2.86 4.99 -3.21
C MET A 202 4.34 4.75 -3.48
N VAL A 203 5.06 4.31 -2.45
CA VAL A 203 6.49 4.00 -2.48
C VAL A 203 6.71 2.61 -1.89
N GLU A 204 7.01 1.63 -2.74
CA GLU A 204 7.38 0.28 -2.32
C GLU A 204 8.89 0.11 -2.41
N MET A 205 9.50 -0.38 -1.36
CA MET A 205 10.95 -0.55 -1.20
C MET A 205 11.26 -1.96 -0.74
N PRO A 206 11.31 -2.94 -1.66
CA PRO A 206 11.61 -4.31 -1.32
C PRO A 206 13.03 -4.47 -0.79
N GLY A 207 13.20 -5.23 0.29
CA GLY A 207 14.49 -5.58 0.86
C GLY A 207 15.13 -4.52 1.77
N ILE A 208 14.42 -3.46 2.12
CA ILE A 208 14.86 -2.48 3.12
C ILE A 208 14.85 -3.12 4.52
N ARG A 209 15.91 -2.86 5.30
CA ARG A 209 16.08 -3.35 6.67
C ARG A 209 15.91 -2.27 7.74
N GLU A 210 15.96 -0.99 7.36
CA GLU A 210 15.94 0.17 8.28
C GLU A 210 14.71 1.06 8.02
N PRO A 211 13.49 0.65 8.42
CA PRO A 211 12.27 1.41 8.13
C PRO A 211 12.25 2.79 8.79
N GLU A 212 12.83 2.95 10.00
CA GLU A 212 12.92 4.23 10.69
C GLU A 212 13.69 5.30 9.90
N ARG A 213 14.79 4.88 9.30
CA ARG A 213 15.62 5.76 8.48
C ARG A 213 14.89 6.21 7.22
N VAL A 214 14.15 5.28 6.60
CA VAL A 214 13.30 5.57 5.44
C VAL A 214 12.16 6.52 5.80
N ARG A 215 11.48 6.33 6.94
CA ARG A 215 10.44 7.27 7.40
C ARG A 215 10.95 8.70 7.48
N LYS A 216 12.10 8.89 8.14
CA LYS A 216 12.73 10.22 8.26
C LYS A 216 13.07 10.82 6.89
N LEU A 217 13.59 10.00 5.98
CA LEU A 217 13.94 10.43 4.62
C LEU A 217 12.70 10.87 3.82
N LEU A 218 11.60 10.14 3.94
CA LEU A 218 10.38 10.38 3.17
C LEU A 218 9.55 11.54 3.72
N GLN A 219 9.49 11.70 5.05
CA GLN A 219 8.70 12.74 5.69
C GLN A 219 9.44 14.08 5.75
N GLY A 220 10.76 14.08 5.74
CA GLY A 220 11.56 15.30 5.80
C GLY A 220 11.25 16.22 4.61
N SER A 221 10.89 17.48 4.87
CA SER A 221 10.64 18.47 3.81
C SER A 221 11.94 18.97 3.16
N ALA A 222 13.09 18.73 3.81
CA ALA A 222 14.39 19.30 3.49
C ALA A 222 14.40 20.84 3.52
N ASN A 223 13.58 21.40 4.39
CA ASN A 223 13.55 22.86 4.58
C ASN A 223 14.76 23.28 5.44
N LEU A 224 15.87 23.54 4.76
CA LEU A 224 17.06 24.05 5.42
C LEU A 224 16.97 25.56 5.62
N GLU A 225 17.28 26.00 6.83
CA GLU A 225 17.16 27.39 7.26
C GLU A 225 18.43 27.80 8.01
N PHE A 226 18.92 29.01 7.74
CA PHE A 226 20.03 29.60 8.46
C PHE A 226 19.56 30.77 9.27
N TRP A 227 19.67 30.65 10.60
CA TRP A 227 19.12 31.62 11.54
C TRP A 227 20.20 32.30 12.35
N GLU A 228 20.03 33.58 12.60
CA GLU A 228 20.78 34.28 13.62
C GLU A 228 20.38 33.76 15.00
N THR A 229 21.26 33.88 15.99
CA THR A 229 21.02 33.37 17.33
C THR A 229 21.22 34.44 18.39
N PHE A 230 20.51 34.29 19.51
CA PHE A 230 20.85 34.96 20.75
C PHE A 230 21.95 34.18 21.47
N ASN A 231 22.75 34.89 22.27
CA ASN A 231 23.63 34.21 23.23
C ASN A 231 22.85 33.75 24.48
N SER A 232 23.29 32.68 25.11
CA SER A 232 22.62 32.14 26.29
C SER A 232 22.49 33.17 27.41
N ASP A 233 23.51 34.03 27.59
CA ASP A 233 23.56 35.07 28.63
C ASP A 233 22.42 36.09 28.45
N GLU A 234 21.93 36.31 27.26
CA GLU A 234 20.84 37.20 26.95
C GLU A 234 19.47 36.59 27.27
N ILE A 235 19.31 35.28 27.19
CA ILE A 235 18.01 34.59 27.26
C ILE A 235 17.76 33.87 28.58
N VAL A 236 18.77 33.30 29.20
CA VAL A 236 18.62 32.59 30.48
C VAL A 236 17.93 33.44 31.57
N PRO A 237 18.18 34.76 31.71
CA PRO A 237 17.46 35.60 32.66
C PRO A 237 15.95 35.62 32.47
N TYR A 238 15.49 35.64 31.18
CA TYR A 238 14.07 35.59 30.84
C TYR A 238 13.45 34.23 31.14
N LEU A 239 14.19 33.13 30.97
CA LEU A 239 13.71 31.80 31.35
C LEU A 239 13.56 31.67 32.87
N VAL A 240 14.46 32.23 33.64
CA VAL A 240 14.35 32.31 35.13
C VAL A 240 13.13 33.12 35.53
N GLN A 241 12.90 34.27 34.90
CA GLN A 241 11.72 35.12 35.17
C GLN A 241 10.42 34.40 34.79
N LEU A 242 10.41 33.66 33.69
CA LEU A 242 9.28 32.83 33.30
C LEU A 242 8.98 31.75 34.33
N ASP A 243 9.99 31.04 34.78
CA ASP A 243 9.87 30.01 35.84
C ASP A 243 9.24 30.57 37.12
N GLN A 244 9.69 31.74 37.57
CA GLN A 244 9.13 32.43 38.75
C GLN A 244 7.64 32.82 38.54
N ARG A 245 7.25 33.33 37.37
CA ARG A 245 5.84 33.65 37.08
C ARG A 245 4.95 32.42 36.99
N LEU A 246 5.46 31.33 36.41
CA LEU A 246 4.74 30.07 36.36
C LEU A 246 4.57 29.43 37.74
N ALA A 247 5.57 29.58 38.65
CA ALA A 247 5.49 29.12 40.03
C ALA A 247 4.45 29.90 40.87
N ASN A 248 4.33 31.21 40.64
CA ASN A 248 3.38 32.08 41.36
C ASN A 248 1.93 31.99 40.89
N GLY A 249 1.65 31.23 39.83
CA GLY A 249 0.28 31.01 39.37
C GLY A 249 -0.42 32.25 38.78
N GLU A 250 0.30 33.34 38.44
CA GLU A 250 -0.26 34.58 37.89
C GLU A 250 -0.64 34.44 36.41
N THR A 251 -1.91 34.14 36.21
CA THR A 251 -2.62 34.39 34.92
C THR A 251 -3.37 35.71 35.09
N THR A 252 -2.90 36.79 34.47
CA THR A 252 -3.45 38.11 34.15
C THR A 252 -2.84 39.34 34.83
N ALA A 253 -2.40 40.24 33.98
CA ALA A 253 -2.33 41.68 34.09
C ALA A 253 -1.76 42.33 35.38
N ASP A 254 -0.55 42.86 35.23
CA ASP A 254 -0.31 44.30 35.30
C ASP A 254 1.13 44.63 34.87
N THR A 255 1.19 45.56 33.90
CA THR A 255 2.40 46.19 33.41
C THR A 255 2.75 47.36 34.33
N THR A 256 3.81 47.20 35.20
CA THR A 256 4.75 48.26 35.55
C THR A 256 5.66 47.79 36.68
N ALA A 257 6.87 47.44 36.39
CA ALA A 257 8.08 47.63 37.21
C ALA A 257 9.29 46.94 36.54
N VAL A 258 9.89 47.61 35.60
CA VAL A 258 11.24 47.31 35.14
C VAL A 258 12.19 48.35 35.79
N ALA A 259 12.74 48.05 36.95
CA ALA A 259 14.02 48.57 37.43
C ALA A 259 14.36 47.89 38.77
N ASP A 260 15.54 47.32 38.85
CA ASP A 260 16.25 46.74 40.02
C ASP A 260 16.23 45.20 40.16
N THR A 261 16.86 44.52 39.26
CA THR A 261 17.22 43.10 39.46
C THR A 261 18.70 42.79 39.16
N ALA A 262 19.58 43.76 39.33
CA ALA A 262 21.05 43.53 39.21
C ALA A 262 21.71 43.02 40.52
N LYS A 263 20.96 42.66 41.56
CA LYS A 263 21.54 42.29 42.87
C LYS A 263 21.13 40.93 43.46
N VAL A 264 20.38 40.10 42.75
CA VAL A 264 19.95 38.79 43.33
C VAL A 264 20.63 37.57 42.68
N ALA A 265 21.61 37.77 41.81
CA ALA A 265 22.34 36.66 41.17
C ALA A 265 23.46 36.01 42.02
N LYS A 266 23.36 36.04 43.35
CA LYS A 266 24.41 35.47 44.24
C LYS A 266 23.88 34.66 45.42
N ALA A 267 22.77 34.01 45.33
CA ALA A 267 22.34 33.06 46.37
C ALA A 267 21.47 31.95 45.75
N ALA A 268 22.01 30.78 45.80
CA ALA A 268 21.42 29.44 45.59
C ALA A 268 21.79 28.73 44.29
N GLU A 269 23.02 28.22 44.25
CA GLU A 269 23.30 26.99 43.52
C GLU A 269 22.82 25.79 44.37
N PRO A 270 21.78 25.06 43.99
CA PRO A 270 21.59 23.72 44.49
C PRO A 270 22.48 22.77 43.68
N LYS A 271 23.67 22.45 44.23
CA LYS A 271 24.48 21.34 43.73
C LYS A 271 23.70 20.05 43.94
N LEU A 272 23.04 19.56 42.91
CA LEU A 272 22.64 18.16 42.85
C LEU A 272 23.87 17.33 42.49
N GLU A 273 24.58 16.83 43.50
CA GLU A 273 25.62 15.82 43.30
C GLU A 273 24.96 14.51 42.90
N LEU A 274 25.06 14.16 41.63
CA LEU A 274 24.80 12.83 41.12
C LEU A 274 25.91 11.89 41.56
N ASN A 275 25.77 11.30 42.77
CA ASN A 275 26.60 10.22 43.23
C ASN A 275 26.38 8.95 42.39
N ALA A 276 27.20 8.77 41.39
CA ALA A 276 27.31 7.51 40.65
C ALA A 276 28.27 6.58 41.44
N ASN A 277 27.74 5.81 42.40
CA ASN A 277 28.23 4.47 42.74
C ASN A 277 27.37 3.84 43.83
N LYS A 278 26.53 2.86 43.44
CA LYS A 278 26.40 1.57 44.15
C LYS A 278 25.42 0.66 43.41
N LYS A 279 25.91 -0.50 43.02
CA LYS A 279 25.10 -1.66 42.67
C LYS A 279 24.17 -2.00 43.85
N GLY A 280 22.87 -2.04 43.59
CA GLY A 280 21.91 -2.52 44.57
C GLY A 280 20.50 -2.14 44.20
N ASN A 281 19.63 -3.15 44.04
CA ASN A 281 18.18 -3.00 43.88
C ASN A 281 17.61 -2.06 44.92
N ALA A 282 17.31 -0.82 44.59
CA ALA A 282 16.57 0.10 45.43
C ALA A 282 15.16 0.30 44.89
N LYS A 283 14.17 -0.20 45.62
CA LYS A 283 12.78 0.25 45.53
C LYS A 283 12.77 1.77 45.65
N LEU A 284 12.24 2.47 44.67
CA LEU A 284 11.97 3.91 44.76
C LEU A 284 11.10 4.16 46.01
N ASN A 285 11.61 4.87 46.96
CA ASN A 285 10.89 5.24 48.16
C ASN A 285 9.94 6.40 47.85
N VAL A 286 8.76 6.36 48.39
CA VAL A 286 7.68 7.37 48.29
C VAL A 286 8.13 8.80 48.63
N THR A 287 9.22 8.92 49.38
CA THR A 287 9.87 10.20 49.79
C THR A 287 10.58 10.92 48.63
N ASP A 288 10.99 10.20 47.56
CA ASP A 288 11.68 10.84 46.42
C ASP A 288 10.69 11.42 45.40
N GLU A 289 9.52 10.81 45.25
CA GLU A 289 8.46 11.35 44.41
C GLU A 289 7.84 12.64 44.98
N ALA A 290 7.69 12.73 46.31
CA ALA A 290 7.20 13.93 46.96
C ALA A 290 8.18 15.11 46.81
N LYS A 291 9.47 14.87 46.88
CA LYS A 291 10.52 15.91 46.68
C LYS A 291 10.59 16.37 45.23
N ILE A 292 10.42 15.46 44.27
CA ILE A 292 10.35 15.81 42.84
C ILE A 292 9.09 16.63 42.55
N ALA A 293 7.95 16.29 43.15
CA ALA A 293 6.71 17.04 43.01
C ALA A 293 6.78 18.43 43.63
N GLU A 294 7.50 18.58 44.75
CA GLU A 294 7.73 19.86 45.41
C GLU A 294 8.70 20.75 44.62
N ALA A 295 9.77 20.17 44.04
CA ALA A 295 10.71 20.86 43.18
C ALA A 295 10.00 21.33 41.87
N LYS A 296 9.12 20.52 41.30
CA LYS A 296 8.30 20.89 40.09
C LYS A 296 7.30 22.02 40.42
N ARG A 297 6.81 22.13 41.64
CA ARG A 297 5.93 23.25 42.05
C ARG A 297 6.72 24.53 42.30
N ALA A 298 7.90 24.43 42.89
CA ALA A 298 8.77 25.57 43.20
C ALA A 298 9.43 26.14 41.92
N HIS A 299 9.80 25.26 40.98
CA HIS A 299 10.47 25.62 39.73
C HIS A 299 9.88 24.83 38.56
N PRO A 300 8.68 25.22 38.03
CA PRO A 300 7.97 24.45 37.03
C PRO A 300 8.77 24.23 35.73
N LEU A 301 9.59 25.20 35.32
CA LEU A 301 10.40 25.12 34.10
C LEU A 301 11.83 24.61 34.41
N LEU A 302 12.49 25.22 35.39
CA LEU A 302 13.91 24.96 35.69
C LEU A 302 14.17 23.61 36.40
N SER A 303 13.13 22.95 36.94
CA SER A 303 13.25 21.58 37.44
C SER A 303 13.42 20.55 36.30
N MET A 304 12.97 20.89 35.09
CA MET A 304 13.01 20.03 33.89
C MET A 304 14.06 20.50 32.87
N LEU A 305 14.34 21.81 32.80
CA LEU A 305 15.32 22.43 31.91
C LEU A 305 16.57 22.85 32.68
N GLN A 306 17.69 22.17 32.46
CA GLN A 306 18.98 22.55 33.00
C GLN A 306 19.61 23.64 32.12
N THR A 307 19.66 24.87 32.61
CA THR A 307 20.23 26.01 31.88
C THR A 307 21.75 25.92 31.74
N THR A 308 22.29 26.45 30.63
CA THR A 308 23.73 26.52 30.38
C THR A 308 24.35 27.69 31.15
N GLY A 309 25.63 27.54 31.58
CA GLY A 309 26.39 28.63 32.21
C GLY A 309 26.92 29.66 31.21
N ASN A 310 27.55 30.71 31.73
CA ASN A 310 28.14 31.80 30.94
C ASN A 310 29.16 31.26 29.91
N GLY A 311 29.05 31.75 28.66
CA GLY A 311 29.94 31.40 27.56
C GLY A 311 29.38 30.36 26.58
N ALA A 312 28.20 29.80 26.81
CA ALA A 312 27.47 29.05 25.78
C ALA A 312 26.88 30.03 24.76
N LEU A 313 27.10 29.78 23.48
CA LEU A 313 26.59 30.66 22.43
C LEU A 313 25.05 30.59 22.34
N ALA A 314 24.53 29.89 21.35
CA ALA A 314 23.10 29.78 21.13
C ALA A 314 22.37 28.78 22.03
N LEU A 315 23.09 27.91 22.73
CA LEU A 315 22.54 26.85 23.57
C LEU A 315 22.14 27.36 24.95
N VAL A 316 20.87 27.42 25.27
CA VAL A 316 20.32 27.97 26.52
C VAL A 316 20.06 26.93 27.60
N GLY A 317 19.93 25.65 27.25
CA GLY A 317 19.73 24.61 28.26
C GLY A 317 19.63 23.22 27.66
N PHE A 318 19.53 22.25 28.58
CA PHE A 318 19.39 20.82 28.25
C PHE A 318 18.18 20.22 28.94
N ALA A 319 17.49 19.31 28.30
CA ALA A 319 16.39 18.58 28.93
C ALA A 319 16.31 17.13 28.43
N SER A 320 15.70 16.26 29.24
CA SER A 320 15.36 14.91 28.80
C SER A 320 14.24 14.93 27.79
N VAL A 321 14.26 14.03 26.81
CA VAL A 321 13.20 13.87 25.80
C VAL A 321 11.81 13.71 26.45
N ARG A 322 11.72 13.16 27.65
CA ARG A 322 10.45 12.96 28.39
C ARG A 322 9.82 14.27 28.85
N ASP A 323 10.66 15.28 29.14
CA ASP A 323 10.24 16.55 29.70
C ASP A 323 9.99 17.61 28.59
N THR A 324 10.42 17.37 27.35
CA THR A 324 10.31 18.35 26.24
C THR A 324 8.87 18.80 25.97
N ALA A 325 7.88 17.91 26.11
CA ALA A 325 6.47 18.26 25.92
C ALA A 325 5.94 19.23 26.99
N GLU A 326 6.34 19.05 28.26
CA GLU A 326 5.96 19.94 29.36
C GLU A 326 6.70 21.28 29.25
N ILE A 327 7.98 21.27 28.90
CA ILE A 327 8.78 22.47 28.62
C ILE A 327 8.16 23.26 27.47
N ASN A 328 7.76 22.61 26.37
CA ASN A 328 7.10 23.28 25.24
C ASN A 328 5.79 23.96 25.66
N LYS A 329 4.97 23.31 26.52
CA LYS A 329 3.77 23.96 27.06
C LYS A 329 4.09 25.21 27.85
N ALA A 330 5.17 25.21 28.62
CA ALA A 330 5.61 26.34 29.41
C ALA A 330 6.14 27.49 28.55
N ILE A 331 7.05 27.21 27.59
CA ILE A 331 7.70 28.24 26.75
C ILE A 331 6.78 28.83 25.68
N TYR A 332 5.70 28.15 25.31
CA TYR A 332 4.68 28.66 24.37
C TYR A 332 3.37 29.11 25.06
N SER A 333 3.37 29.21 26.40
CA SER A 333 2.21 29.65 27.17
C SER A 333 1.92 31.16 26.94
N ALA A 334 0.69 31.60 27.31
CA ALA A 334 0.33 33.02 27.27
C ALA A 334 1.24 33.86 28.17
N THR A 335 1.68 33.32 29.33
CA THR A 335 2.64 33.93 30.23
C THR A 335 4.02 34.07 29.59
N ALA A 336 4.48 33.08 28.85
CA ALA A 336 5.76 33.14 28.14
C ALA A 336 5.79 34.23 27.08
N LYS A 337 4.69 34.46 26.34
CA LYS A 337 4.59 35.54 25.36
C LYS A 337 4.71 36.95 25.96
N GLN A 338 4.46 37.10 27.25
CA GLN A 338 4.61 38.39 27.96
C GLN A 338 6.02 38.60 28.52
N VAL A 339 6.77 37.54 28.73
CA VAL A 339 8.09 37.57 29.37
C VAL A 339 9.22 37.46 28.35
N LEU A 340 9.07 36.58 27.37
CA LEU A 340 10.10 36.31 26.37
C LEU A 340 10.12 37.41 25.31
N PRO A 341 11.30 37.74 24.73
CA PRO A 341 11.39 38.65 23.59
C PRO A 341 10.53 38.21 22.43
N SER A 342 9.87 39.15 21.76
CA SER A 342 8.97 38.84 20.63
C SER A 342 9.68 38.28 19.40
N ASP A 343 10.97 38.52 19.26
CA ASP A 343 11.87 38.02 18.21
C ASP A 343 12.62 36.75 18.60
N LEU A 344 12.29 36.15 19.75
CA LEU A 344 12.86 34.88 20.21
C LEU A 344 12.02 33.69 19.75
N LYS A 345 12.71 32.71 19.14
CA LYS A 345 12.16 31.38 18.84
C LYS A 345 13.06 30.31 19.46
N LEU A 346 12.50 29.43 20.28
CA LEU A 346 13.27 28.35 20.94
C LEU A 346 13.10 27.07 20.13
N MET A 347 14.21 26.39 19.79
CA MET A 347 14.21 25.15 19.01
C MET A 347 15.11 24.09 19.63
N TRP A 348 14.69 22.82 19.53
CA TRP A 348 15.44 21.68 20.04
C TRP A 348 16.51 21.20 19.09
N SER A 349 17.59 20.58 19.61
CA SER A 349 18.59 19.90 18.79
C SER A 349 17.99 18.67 18.08
N ALA A 350 18.50 18.34 16.89
CA ALA A 350 18.09 17.18 16.11
C ALA A 350 18.53 15.85 16.75
N LYS A 351 19.60 15.89 17.54
CA LYS A 351 20.21 14.72 18.19
C LYS A 351 20.48 14.99 19.65
N PRO A 352 20.59 13.92 20.47
CA PRO A 352 21.07 14.05 21.83
C PRO A 352 22.50 14.64 21.84
N GLU A 353 22.75 15.52 22.79
CA GLU A 353 24.07 16.12 22.95
C GLU A 353 25.09 15.07 23.47
N GLU A 354 26.25 15.02 22.84
CA GLU A 354 27.35 14.15 23.25
C GLU A 354 28.13 14.69 24.45
N GLY A 355 28.67 13.80 25.25
CA GLY A 355 29.48 14.17 26.42
C GLY A 355 28.69 14.22 27.74
N ILE A 356 27.39 14.12 27.74
CA ILE A 356 26.55 14.01 28.92
C ILE A 356 26.32 12.53 29.26
N LYS A 357 26.61 12.11 30.49
CA LYS A 357 26.52 10.69 30.90
C LYS A 357 25.11 10.08 30.85
N ALA A 358 24.07 10.90 30.75
CA ALA A 358 22.69 10.47 30.60
C ALA A 358 22.31 10.38 29.13
N LYS A 359 21.69 9.25 28.71
CA LYS A 359 21.18 9.05 27.37
C LYS A 359 19.91 9.86 27.12
N ASN A 360 19.73 10.39 25.89
CA ASN A 360 18.52 11.09 25.43
C ASN A 360 18.33 12.50 26.06
N ILE A 361 19.39 13.28 26.17
CA ILE A 361 19.34 14.70 26.54
C ILE A 361 19.50 15.57 25.28
N TYR A 362 18.54 16.45 25.08
CA TYR A 362 18.50 17.35 23.93
C TYR A 362 18.81 18.79 24.35
N GLY A 363 19.51 19.52 23.49
CA GLY A 363 19.82 20.92 23.67
C GLY A 363 18.68 21.84 23.21
N LEU A 364 18.39 22.90 23.96
CA LEU A 364 17.45 23.96 23.58
C LEU A 364 18.24 25.18 23.11
N TYR A 365 17.97 25.65 21.89
CA TYR A 365 18.69 26.73 21.22
C TYR A 365 17.83 27.98 21.09
N ALA A 366 18.42 29.16 21.29
CA ALA A 366 17.76 30.46 21.17
C ALA A 366 18.00 31.06 19.78
N ILE A 367 16.98 31.01 18.95
CA ILE A 367 16.97 31.54 17.58
C ILE A 367 16.44 32.97 17.59
N LYS A 368 17.05 33.85 16.81
CA LYS A 368 16.64 35.23 16.64
C LYS A 368 15.91 35.43 15.30
N VAL A 369 14.68 35.90 15.38
CA VAL A 369 13.86 36.19 14.19
C VAL A 369 14.10 37.64 13.79
N THR A 370 14.90 37.87 12.74
CA THR A 370 15.32 39.21 12.30
C THR A 370 14.51 39.73 11.12
N THR A 371 13.71 38.84 10.48
CA THR A 371 12.90 39.19 9.29
C THR A 371 11.47 39.55 9.67
N ALA A 372 10.87 40.54 9.01
CA ALA A 372 9.50 40.98 9.28
C ALA A 372 8.43 39.93 8.99
N ASN A 373 8.71 38.98 8.10
CA ASN A 373 7.82 37.87 7.73
C ASN A 373 8.01 36.61 8.58
N GLY A 374 8.90 36.63 9.60
CA GLY A 374 9.18 35.50 10.46
C GLY A 374 9.93 34.32 9.82
N ARG A 375 10.45 34.50 8.59
CA ARG A 375 11.24 33.50 7.86
C ARG A 375 12.72 33.61 8.18
N ALA A 376 13.46 32.54 7.85
CA ALA A 376 14.91 32.57 7.96
C ALA A 376 15.54 33.62 7.04
N PRO A 377 16.61 34.32 7.47
CA PRO A 377 17.36 35.23 6.61
C PRO A 377 17.91 34.59 5.35
N LEU A 378 18.21 33.28 5.40
CA LEU A 378 18.65 32.48 4.26
C LEU A 378 18.00 31.09 4.35
N GLU A 379 17.39 30.66 3.26
CA GLU A 379 16.74 29.33 3.12
C GLU A 379 17.56 28.43 2.20
N GLY A 380 17.28 27.12 2.21
CA GLY A 380 18.03 26.09 1.47
C GLY A 380 17.81 26.07 -0.04
N ASP A 381 16.90 26.87 -0.58
CA ASP A 381 16.66 27.04 -2.02
C ASP A 381 17.88 27.57 -2.79
N VAL A 382 18.80 28.21 -2.09
CA VAL A 382 20.06 28.70 -2.65
C VAL A 382 21.14 27.64 -2.79
N ILE A 383 20.95 26.41 -2.26
CA ILE A 383 21.92 25.34 -2.31
C ILE A 383 21.83 24.61 -3.66
N THR A 384 22.97 24.55 -4.36
CA THR A 384 23.09 23.89 -5.67
C THR A 384 23.65 22.49 -5.60
N ASP A 385 24.54 22.20 -4.64
CA ASP A 385 25.12 20.88 -4.41
C ASP A 385 25.44 20.65 -2.94
N ALA A 386 25.38 19.39 -2.50
CA ALA A 386 25.75 18.98 -1.16
C ALA A 386 26.47 17.62 -1.21
N LYS A 387 27.58 17.47 -0.46
CA LYS A 387 28.41 16.27 -0.44
C LYS A 387 28.80 15.90 0.98
N ASP A 388 28.80 14.61 1.29
CA ASP A 388 29.44 14.09 2.47
C ASP A 388 30.97 14.17 2.33
N GLN A 389 31.62 14.68 3.35
CA GLN A 389 33.09 14.84 3.36
C GLN A 389 33.60 14.73 4.81
N PHE A 390 34.91 14.64 4.94
CA PHE A 390 35.58 14.68 6.25
C PHE A 390 36.23 16.03 6.44
N ASN A 391 36.06 16.57 7.62
CA ASN A 391 36.75 17.79 8.04
C ASN A 391 38.27 17.58 7.98
N SER A 392 38.97 18.42 7.26
CA SER A 392 40.41 18.27 7.03
C SER A 392 41.28 18.45 8.28
N VAL A 393 40.74 19.08 9.33
CA VAL A 393 41.43 19.35 10.59
C VAL A 393 41.12 18.33 11.65
N THR A 394 39.83 18.03 11.84
CA THR A 394 39.34 17.16 12.94
C THR A 394 39.14 15.72 12.51
N GLY A 395 39.06 15.43 11.20
CA GLY A 395 38.72 14.12 10.67
C GLY A 395 37.27 13.70 10.88
N ALA A 396 36.43 14.58 11.46
CA ALA A 396 35.02 14.31 11.73
C ALA A 396 34.19 14.36 10.42
N PRO A 397 33.13 13.53 10.30
CA PRO A 397 32.23 13.62 9.16
C PRO A 397 31.46 14.96 9.17
N GLU A 398 31.37 15.60 8.00
CA GLU A 398 30.61 16.84 7.77
C GLU A 398 29.94 16.84 6.40
N VAL A 399 28.96 17.73 6.19
CA VAL A 399 28.32 17.93 4.90
C VAL A 399 28.81 19.22 4.27
N GLY A 400 29.59 19.13 3.21
CA GLY A 400 29.96 20.27 2.38
C GLY A 400 28.78 20.70 1.52
N MET A 401 28.51 21.99 1.42
CA MET A 401 27.45 22.57 0.60
C MET A 401 27.98 23.70 -0.30
N THR A 402 27.40 23.82 -1.49
CA THR A 402 27.69 24.89 -2.45
C THR A 402 26.43 25.66 -2.74
N MET A 403 26.51 26.99 -2.69
CA MET A 403 25.40 27.91 -2.93
C MET A 403 25.47 28.54 -4.32
N ASN A 404 24.32 28.98 -4.83
CA ASN A 404 24.26 29.80 -6.03
C ASN A 404 24.81 31.23 -5.78
N THR A 405 24.91 32.04 -6.82
CA THR A 405 25.50 33.41 -6.73
C THR A 405 24.74 34.33 -5.76
N GLU A 406 23.44 34.22 -5.69
CA GLU A 406 22.61 35.02 -4.76
C GLU A 406 22.79 34.52 -3.32
N GLY A 407 22.74 33.22 -3.10
CA GLY A 407 22.99 32.58 -1.80
C GLY A 407 24.37 32.93 -1.27
N SER A 408 25.41 32.89 -2.12
CA SER A 408 26.79 33.25 -1.75
C SER A 408 26.87 34.69 -1.23
N ARG A 409 26.20 35.63 -1.88
CA ARG A 409 26.19 37.05 -1.45
C ARG A 409 25.46 37.22 -0.12
N ARG A 410 24.28 36.59 0.04
CA ARG A 410 23.50 36.63 1.28
C ARG A 410 24.22 35.96 2.43
N TRP A 411 24.90 34.83 2.16
CA TRP A 411 25.66 34.09 3.14
C TRP A 411 26.88 34.90 3.63
N ALA A 412 27.63 35.52 2.72
CA ALA A 412 28.74 36.39 3.08
C ALA A 412 28.27 37.58 3.97
N ALA A 413 27.16 38.21 3.62
CA ALA A 413 26.58 39.30 4.41
C ALA A 413 26.13 38.82 5.81
N LEU A 414 25.46 37.65 5.89
CA LEU A 414 24.96 37.06 7.14
C LEU A 414 26.14 36.64 8.06
N THR A 415 27.16 35.99 7.52
CA THR A 415 28.35 35.58 8.28
C THR A 415 29.16 36.76 8.76
N LYS A 416 29.31 37.82 7.93
CA LYS A 416 29.96 39.06 8.32
C LYS A 416 29.27 39.75 9.49
N ALA A 417 27.93 39.86 9.45
CA ALA A 417 27.13 40.49 10.52
C ALA A 417 27.15 39.72 11.84
N ASN A 418 27.40 38.40 11.76
CA ASN A 418 27.39 37.50 12.92
C ASN A 418 28.80 36.99 13.31
N THR A 419 29.85 37.67 12.94
CA THR A 419 31.20 37.30 13.32
C THR A 419 31.33 37.24 14.85
N GLY A 420 31.81 36.09 15.38
CA GLY A 420 31.96 35.83 16.83
C GLY A 420 30.69 35.28 17.50
N LYS A 421 29.55 35.31 16.84
CA LYS A 421 28.28 34.68 17.26
C LYS A 421 28.09 33.34 16.57
N ALA A 422 27.04 32.60 16.96
CA ALA A 422 26.64 31.39 16.28
C ALA A 422 25.57 31.68 15.19
N ILE A 423 25.60 30.90 14.10
CA ILE A 423 24.47 30.79 13.17
C ILE A 423 23.90 29.39 13.30
N ALA A 424 22.61 29.29 13.63
CA ALA A 424 21.95 28.01 13.72
C ALA A 424 21.57 27.49 12.32
N ILE A 425 21.93 26.26 12.06
CA ILE A 425 21.56 25.49 10.88
C ILE A 425 20.40 24.59 11.28
N VAL A 426 19.22 24.97 10.81
CA VAL A 426 17.95 24.32 11.15
C VAL A 426 17.45 23.57 9.93
N LEU A 427 17.03 22.34 10.11
CA LEU A 427 16.38 21.53 9.08
C LEU A 427 15.05 21.02 9.64
N ASP A 428 13.97 21.33 8.94
CA ASP A 428 12.62 20.91 9.33
C ASP A 428 12.24 21.29 10.79
N GLY A 429 12.69 22.48 11.24
CA GLY A 429 12.35 23.02 12.55
C GLY A 429 13.18 22.51 13.73
N VAL A 430 14.20 21.70 13.50
CA VAL A 430 15.16 21.24 14.53
C VAL A 430 16.59 21.68 14.20
N VAL A 431 17.36 22.01 15.24
CA VAL A 431 18.73 22.52 15.11
C VAL A 431 19.69 21.34 14.90
N TYR A 432 20.33 21.27 13.76
CA TYR A 432 21.37 20.28 13.45
C TYR A 432 22.74 20.70 13.97
N SER A 433 23.02 22.00 13.90
CA SER A 433 24.29 22.56 14.35
C SER A 433 24.14 24.08 14.54
N ALA A 434 24.91 24.66 15.44
CA ALA A 434 24.97 26.10 15.63
C ALA A 434 26.46 26.52 15.79
N PRO A 435 27.27 26.42 14.70
CA PRO A 435 28.71 26.73 14.76
C PRO A 435 28.93 28.22 14.97
N ARG A 436 30.05 28.54 15.66
CA ARG A 436 30.54 29.90 15.77
C ARG A 436 31.10 30.39 14.44
N VAL A 437 30.68 31.59 14.04
CA VAL A 437 31.21 32.24 12.83
C VAL A 437 32.55 32.89 13.16
N ASN A 438 33.63 32.44 12.51
CA ASN A 438 34.97 32.96 12.74
C ASN A 438 35.28 34.21 11.88
N GLY A 439 34.53 34.43 10.81
CA GLY A 439 34.66 35.56 9.87
C GLY A 439 33.69 35.44 8.69
N GLU A 440 33.75 36.43 7.80
CA GLU A 440 33.00 36.44 6.55
C GLU A 440 33.35 35.21 5.70
N ILE A 441 32.35 34.48 5.21
CA ILE A 441 32.54 33.31 4.34
C ILE A 441 32.08 33.74 2.94
N ASP A 442 33.06 34.03 2.10
CA ASP A 442 32.88 34.40 0.72
C ASP A 442 32.99 33.17 -0.20
N GLY A 443 32.42 33.24 -1.42
CA GLY A 443 32.52 32.17 -2.43
C GLY A 443 31.45 31.08 -2.33
N GLY A 444 30.51 31.14 -1.37
CA GLY A 444 29.33 30.26 -1.30
C GLY A 444 29.58 28.79 -1.01
N GLN A 445 30.79 28.43 -0.55
CA GLN A 445 31.11 27.11 -0.04
C GLN A 445 31.10 27.14 1.50
N SER A 446 30.37 26.21 2.10
CA SER A 446 30.28 26.07 3.55
C SER A 446 30.10 24.61 3.96
N SER A 447 30.30 24.29 5.21
CA SER A 447 30.09 22.95 5.74
C SER A 447 29.18 22.95 6.95
N ILE A 448 28.34 21.92 7.05
CA ILE A 448 27.51 21.61 8.20
C ILE A 448 28.30 20.60 9.05
N SER A 449 28.82 21.06 10.16
CA SER A 449 29.57 20.23 11.12
C SER A 449 28.74 20.01 12.39
N GLY A 450 28.90 18.84 13.03
CA GLY A 450 28.18 18.47 14.21
C GLY A 450 28.57 17.06 14.65
N SER A 451 27.84 16.50 15.63
CA SER A 451 28.01 15.11 16.06
C SER A 451 27.35 14.15 15.06
N PHE A 452 27.95 14.00 13.87
CA PHE A 452 27.44 13.18 12.78
C PHE A 452 28.17 11.85 12.66
N THR A 453 27.43 10.79 12.34
CA THR A 453 28.00 9.56 11.77
C THR A 453 28.20 9.74 10.25
N ILE A 454 28.94 8.84 9.62
CA ILE A 454 29.13 8.83 8.15
C ILE A 454 27.79 8.64 7.44
N GLU A 455 26.92 7.81 8.00
CA GLU A 455 25.57 7.58 7.44
C GLU A 455 24.71 8.83 7.55
N ASP A 456 24.78 9.57 8.67
CA ASP A 456 24.03 10.81 8.84
C ASP A 456 24.45 11.87 7.83
N THR A 457 25.76 12.04 7.58
CA THR A 457 26.24 13.03 6.61
C THR A 457 25.86 12.67 5.19
N LYS A 458 25.88 11.39 4.85
CA LYS A 458 25.42 10.87 3.55
C LYS A 458 23.92 11.11 3.35
N ASP A 459 23.09 10.80 4.35
CA ASP A 459 21.64 11.01 4.28
C ASP A 459 21.28 12.49 4.20
N LEU A 460 21.95 13.33 5.00
CA LEU A 460 21.73 14.77 4.98
C LEU A 460 22.16 15.37 3.63
N ALA A 461 23.33 14.99 3.10
CA ALA A 461 23.79 15.42 1.79
C ALA A 461 22.83 15.01 0.67
N ASN A 462 22.34 13.76 0.69
CA ASN A 462 21.36 13.27 -0.28
C ASN A 462 20.02 14.01 -0.18
N THR A 463 19.56 14.29 1.04
CA THR A 463 18.34 15.04 1.31
C THR A 463 18.44 16.47 0.75
N LEU A 464 19.51 17.18 1.05
CA LEU A 464 19.75 18.53 0.55
C LEU A 464 19.90 18.58 -0.99
N LYS A 465 20.61 17.62 -1.57
CA LYS A 465 20.80 17.50 -3.02
C LYS A 465 19.52 17.12 -3.78
N SER A 466 18.57 16.46 -3.14
CA SER A 466 17.27 16.11 -3.76
C SER A 466 16.29 17.29 -3.81
N GLY A 467 16.58 18.36 -3.07
CA GLY A 467 15.76 19.56 -3.03
C GLY A 467 14.64 19.55 -2.01
N ARG A 468 14.07 20.72 -1.77
CA ARG A 468 12.96 20.98 -0.85
C ARG A 468 11.65 20.45 -1.44
N MET A 469 10.81 19.83 -0.60
CA MET A 469 9.41 19.56 -0.96
C MET A 469 8.56 20.83 -0.78
N PRO A 470 7.68 21.14 -1.74
CA PRO A 470 6.80 22.32 -1.65
C PRO A 470 5.83 22.29 -0.45
N ALA A 471 5.46 21.10 -0.01
CA ALA A 471 4.68 20.84 1.19
C ALA A 471 5.17 19.57 1.89
N PRO A 472 4.95 19.45 3.22
CA PRO A 472 5.33 18.25 3.95
C PRO A 472 4.53 17.05 3.47
N ALA A 473 5.22 15.90 3.33
CA ALA A 473 4.59 14.63 3.03
C ALA A 473 4.26 13.91 4.35
N ARG A 474 3.04 13.38 4.44
CA ARG A 474 2.58 12.60 5.59
C ARG A 474 2.43 11.14 5.21
N ILE A 475 2.89 10.22 6.06
CA ILE A 475 2.63 8.80 5.87
C ILE A 475 1.21 8.48 6.35
N VAL A 476 0.31 8.22 5.39
CA VAL A 476 -1.10 7.89 5.67
C VAL A 476 -1.35 6.39 5.70
N GLN A 477 -0.48 5.61 5.05
CA GLN A 477 -0.44 4.16 5.18
C GLN A 477 1.01 3.69 5.18
N GLU A 478 1.29 2.71 6.01
CA GLU A 478 2.60 2.09 6.11
C GLU A 478 2.46 0.60 6.33
N GLU A 479 3.33 -0.16 5.68
CA GLU A 479 3.45 -1.59 5.85
C GLU A 479 4.92 -1.98 5.86
N VAL A 480 5.35 -2.63 6.93
CA VAL A 480 6.70 -3.16 7.09
C VAL A 480 6.64 -4.67 7.23
N VAL A 481 7.36 -5.38 6.39
CA VAL A 481 7.42 -6.85 6.36
C VAL A 481 8.85 -7.30 6.57
N GLY A 482 9.08 -8.14 7.57
CA GLY A 482 10.41 -8.70 7.84
C GLY A 482 10.85 -9.68 6.76
N PRO A 483 12.17 -9.77 6.46
CA PRO A 483 12.70 -10.62 5.39
C PRO A 483 12.40 -12.11 5.59
N THR A 484 12.30 -12.52 6.83
CA THR A 484 12.04 -13.93 7.19
C THR A 484 10.61 -14.37 6.89
N LEU A 485 9.63 -13.48 7.07
CA LEU A 485 8.24 -13.73 6.69
C LEU A 485 8.13 -13.86 5.18
N GLY A 486 8.82 -12.99 4.43
CA GLY A 486 8.91 -13.06 2.99
C GLY A 486 9.48 -14.39 2.49
N ALA A 487 10.60 -14.85 3.03
CA ALA A 487 11.22 -16.13 2.66
C ALA A 487 10.30 -17.33 2.90
N GLN A 488 9.58 -17.37 4.03
CA GLN A 488 8.61 -18.41 4.34
C GLN A 488 7.44 -18.38 3.35
N SER A 489 6.92 -17.20 3.04
CA SER A 489 5.83 -17.00 2.08
C SER A 489 6.23 -17.45 0.67
N ILE A 490 7.47 -17.15 0.23
CA ILE A 490 8.02 -17.65 -1.04
C ILE A 490 8.01 -19.18 -1.07
N GLN A 491 8.56 -19.82 -0.05
CA GLN A 491 8.65 -21.27 0.00
C GLN A 491 7.26 -21.91 -0.07
N GLN A 492 6.33 -21.45 0.75
CA GLN A 492 4.95 -21.96 0.75
C GLN A 492 4.24 -21.68 -0.58
N GLY A 493 4.41 -20.50 -1.15
CA GLY A 493 3.84 -20.12 -2.45
C GLY A 493 4.36 -20.98 -3.61
N ILE A 494 5.68 -21.18 -3.72
CA ILE A 494 6.29 -21.99 -4.78
C ILE A 494 5.92 -23.47 -4.64
N VAL A 495 5.92 -24.01 -3.42
CA VAL A 495 5.55 -25.42 -3.17
C VAL A 495 4.08 -25.66 -3.52
N SER A 496 3.17 -24.78 -3.06
CA SER A 496 1.74 -24.90 -3.38
C SER A 496 1.48 -24.77 -4.89
N PHE A 497 2.16 -23.84 -5.55
CA PHE A 497 2.12 -23.65 -7.00
C PHE A 497 2.59 -24.94 -7.73
N GLY A 498 3.75 -25.46 -7.37
CA GLY A 498 4.31 -26.66 -8.01
C GLY A 498 3.42 -27.89 -7.86
N ILE A 499 2.86 -28.11 -6.66
CA ILE A 499 1.93 -29.22 -6.41
C ILE A 499 0.63 -29.03 -7.20
N ALA A 500 0.03 -27.83 -7.17
CA ALA A 500 -1.17 -27.54 -7.95
C ALA A 500 -0.95 -27.77 -9.44
N PHE A 501 0.19 -27.31 -9.97
CA PHE A 501 0.57 -27.47 -11.36
C PHE A 501 0.69 -28.96 -11.77
N VAL A 502 1.37 -29.77 -10.95
CA VAL A 502 1.52 -31.22 -11.21
C VAL A 502 0.16 -31.94 -11.16
N ILE A 503 -0.67 -31.63 -10.14
CA ILE A 503 -2.01 -32.25 -10.03
C ILE A 503 -2.87 -31.88 -11.23
N LEU A 504 -2.83 -30.64 -11.69
CA LEU A 504 -3.56 -30.18 -12.86
C LEU A 504 -3.08 -30.88 -14.15
N MET A 505 -1.77 -31.05 -14.30
CA MET A 505 -1.20 -31.79 -15.44
C MET A 505 -1.68 -33.27 -15.46
N VAL A 506 -1.70 -33.91 -14.31
CA VAL A 506 -2.20 -35.30 -14.17
C VAL A 506 -3.70 -35.35 -14.47
N TYR A 507 -4.47 -34.38 -13.97
CA TYR A 507 -5.92 -34.27 -14.23
C TYR A 507 -6.21 -34.19 -15.72
N MET A 508 -5.47 -33.34 -16.48
CA MET A 508 -5.66 -33.20 -17.93
C MET A 508 -5.38 -34.48 -18.70
N VAL A 509 -4.32 -35.22 -18.35
CA VAL A 509 -4.01 -36.50 -18.95
C VAL A 509 -5.07 -37.55 -18.60
N MET A 510 -5.52 -37.58 -17.34
CA MET A 510 -6.55 -38.50 -16.85
C MET A 510 -7.89 -38.28 -17.56
N MET A 511 -8.29 -37.01 -17.84
CA MET A 511 -9.59 -36.70 -18.45
C MET A 511 -9.58 -36.84 -19.97
N TYR A 512 -8.54 -36.37 -20.66
CA TYR A 512 -8.53 -36.24 -22.13
C TYR A 512 -7.59 -37.21 -22.86
N GLY A 513 -6.88 -38.06 -22.11
CA GLY A 513 -5.92 -39.00 -22.64
C GLY A 513 -4.52 -38.43 -22.81
N PHE A 514 -3.56 -39.32 -23.12
CA PHE A 514 -2.15 -38.93 -23.07
C PHE A 514 -1.79 -37.84 -24.09
N THR A 515 -2.15 -37.97 -25.37
CA THR A 515 -1.73 -36.99 -26.39
C THR A 515 -2.43 -35.63 -26.26
N PRO A 516 -3.77 -35.51 -26.13
CA PRO A 516 -4.43 -34.23 -25.92
C PRO A 516 -4.04 -33.62 -24.55
N GLY A 517 -3.95 -34.43 -23.47
CA GLY A 517 -3.56 -33.98 -22.16
C GLY A 517 -2.13 -33.42 -22.13
N MET A 518 -1.17 -34.08 -22.79
CA MET A 518 0.19 -33.55 -22.90
C MET A 518 0.28 -32.27 -23.74
N MET A 519 -0.58 -32.13 -24.74
CA MET A 519 -0.65 -30.86 -25.50
C MET A 519 -1.20 -29.70 -24.67
N ALA A 520 -2.21 -29.95 -23.84
CA ALA A 520 -2.69 -28.94 -22.90
C ALA A 520 -1.61 -28.59 -21.85
N ASN A 521 -0.89 -29.59 -21.33
CA ASN A 521 0.21 -29.40 -20.40
C ASN A 521 1.36 -28.59 -21.02
N LEU A 522 1.69 -28.83 -22.29
CA LEU A 522 2.67 -28.03 -23.04
C LEU A 522 2.20 -26.57 -23.17
N ALA A 523 0.91 -26.36 -23.48
CA ALA A 523 0.33 -25.02 -23.55
C ALA A 523 0.42 -24.30 -22.20
N LEU A 524 0.19 -25.00 -21.07
CA LEU A 524 0.35 -24.45 -19.72
C LEU A 524 1.80 -24.06 -19.40
N LEU A 525 2.76 -24.90 -19.75
CA LEU A 525 4.19 -24.59 -19.56
C LEU A 525 4.60 -23.36 -20.36
N VAL A 526 4.18 -23.28 -21.62
CA VAL A 526 4.50 -22.14 -22.48
C VAL A 526 3.76 -20.89 -21.99
N ASN A 527 2.52 -21.01 -21.50
CA ASN A 527 1.80 -19.90 -20.89
C ASN A 527 2.56 -19.32 -19.69
N LEU A 528 2.98 -20.18 -18.76
CA LEU A 528 3.78 -19.79 -17.59
C LEU A 528 5.09 -19.09 -18.02
N PHE A 529 5.79 -19.66 -18.98
CA PHE A 529 7.04 -19.11 -19.51
C PHE A 529 6.83 -17.72 -20.13
N PHE A 530 5.80 -17.53 -20.93
CA PHE A 530 5.48 -16.22 -21.52
C PHE A 530 5.01 -15.22 -20.46
N THR A 531 4.19 -15.64 -19.50
CA THR A 531 3.72 -14.78 -18.43
C THR A 531 4.89 -14.24 -17.60
N LEU A 532 5.82 -15.10 -17.19
CA LEU A 532 7.03 -14.68 -16.46
C LEU A 532 7.95 -13.79 -17.32
N GLY A 533 8.13 -14.12 -18.61
CA GLY A 533 8.94 -13.32 -19.52
C GLY A 533 8.38 -11.91 -19.73
N ILE A 534 7.07 -11.80 -19.93
CA ILE A 534 6.39 -10.50 -20.10
C ILE A 534 6.42 -9.71 -18.79
N LEU A 535 6.15 -10.35 -17.64
CA LEU A 535 6.22 -9.72 -16.32
C LEU A 535 7.60 -9.09 -16.08
N THR A 536 8.66 -9.85 -16.36
CA THR A 536 10.05 -9.37 -16.24
C THR A 536 10.34 -8.23 -17.21
N SER A 537 9.84 -8.30 -18.44
CA SER A 537 10.01 -7.26 -19.46
C SER A 537 9.40 -5.91 -19.02
N PHE A 538 8.25 -5.94 -18.36
CA PHE A 538 7.61 -4.74 -17.80
C PHE A 538 8.16 -4.31 -16.44
N GLN A 539 9.17 -5.02 -15.90
CA GLN A 539 9.73 -4.79 -14.56
C GLN A 539 8.66 -4.78 -13.45
N ALA A 540 7.57 -5.54 -13.66
CA ALA A 540 6.51 -5.66 -12.68
C ALA A 540 6.94 -6.57 -11.53
N ALA A 541 6.68 -6.14 -10.29
CA ALA A 541 7.03 -6.91 -9.10
C ALA A 541 6.09 -8.12 -8.96
N LEU A 542 6.68 -9.28 -8.73
CA LEU A 542 5.96 -10.50 -8.37
C LEU A 542 5.66 -10.47 -6.86
N THR A 543 4.38 -10.29 -6.51
CA THR A 543 3.87 -10.34 -5.12
C THR A 543 3.32 -11.71 -4.79
N LEU A 544 3.06 -12.00 -3.50
CA LEU A 544 2.42 -13.27 -3.09
C LEU A 544 1.03 -13.41 -3.71
N SER A 545 0.25 -12.33 -3.73
CA SER A 545 -1.03 -12.26 -4.43
C SER A 545 -0.86 -12.37 -5.95
N GLY A 546 0.25 -11.87 -6.52
CA GLY A 546 0.62 -12.07 -7.92
C GLY A 546 0.88 -13.55 -8.25
N ILE A 547 1.54 -14.30 -7.35
CA ILE A 547 1.66 -15.77 -7.49
C ILE A 547 0.26 -16.41 -7.49
N ALA A 548 -0.63 -16.02 -6.58
CA ALA A 548 -2.01 -16.52 -6.58
C ALA A 548 -2.75 -16.20 -7.89
N GLY A 549 -2.53 -15.00 -8.47
CA GLY A 549 -3.04 -14.62 -9.79
C GLY A 549 -2.50 -15.48 -10.92
N MET A 550 -1.19 -15.79 -10.91
CA MET A 550 -0.61 -16.73 -11.88
C MET A 550 -1.20 -18.14 -11.75
N VAL A 551 -1.34 -18.65 -10.53
CA VAL A 551 -1.92 -19.98 -10.29
C VAL A 551 -3.37 -20.04 -10.77
N LEU A 552 -4.14 -18.99 -10.51
CA LEU A 552 -5.51 -18.88 -11.03
C LEU A 552 -5.54 -18.82 -12.55
N SER A 553 -4.62 -18.06 -13.16
CA SER A 553 -4.52 -17.99 -14.64
C SER A 553 -4.19 -19.33 -15.27
N LEU A 554 -3.46 -20.23 -14.57
CA LEU A 554 -3.26 -21.60 -15.02
C LEU A 554 -4.58 -22.42 -15.01
N GLY A 555 -5.40 -22.26 -13.96
CA GLY A 555 -6.72 -22.87 -13.89
C GLY A 555 -7.61 -22.43 -15.06
N THR A 556 -7.63 -21.12 -15.36
CA THR A 556 -8.39 -20.58 -16.50
C THR A 556 -7.76 -20.92 -17.86
N ALA A 557 -6.44 -21.11 -17.92
CA ALA A 557 -5.76 -21.51 -19.15
C ALA A 557 -6.14 -22.94 -19.60
N VAL A 558 -6.39 -23.82 -18.65
CA VAL A 558 -6.90 -25.17 -18.93
C VAL A 558 -8.32 -25.11 -19.51
N ASP A 559 -9.17 -24.19 -19.02
CA ASP A 559 -10.56 -24.05 -19.44
C ASP A 559 -10.69 -23.87 -20.96
N ALA A 560 -9.85 -23.07 -21.59
CA ALA A 560 -9.84 -22.90 -23.04
C ALA A 560 -9.56 -24.23 -23.80
N ASN A 561 -8.61 -25.03 -23.29
CA ASN A 561 -8.33 -26.35 -23.90
C ASN A 561 -9.45 -27.36 -23.64
N VAL A 562 -10.02 -27.37 -22.42
CA VAL A 562 -11.21 -28.20 -22.09
C VAL A 562 -12.35 -27.90 -23.07
N LEU A 563 -12.61 -26.64 -23.33
CA LEU A 563 -13.66 -26.17 -24.23
C LEU A 563 -13.47 -26.68 -25.66
N ILE A 564 -12.25 -26.55 -26.16
CA ILE A 564 -11.89 -27.04 -27.49
C ILE A 564 -12.05 -28.56 -27.58
N TYR A 565 -11.59 -29.30 -26.54
CA TYR A 565 -11.63 -30.75 -26.52
C TYR A 565 -13.07 -31.29 -26.41
N GLU A 566 -13.90 -30.70 -25.54
CA GLU A 566 -15.29 -31.09 -25.38
C GLU A 566 -16.07 -30.82 -26.69
N ARG A 567 -15.87 -29.67 -27.38
CA ARG A 567 -16.45 -29.41 -28.68
C ARG A 567 -15.94 -30.39 -29.76
N THR A 568 -14.64 -30.73 -29.70
CA THR A 568 -14.10 -31.74 -30.64
C THR A 568 -14.74 -33.12 -30.41
N LYS A 569 -14.99 -33.50 -29.11
CA LYS A 569 -15.73 -34.74 -28.76
C LYS A 569 -17.15 -34.74 -29.33
N GLU A 570 -17.87 -33.63 -29.27
CA GLU A 570 -19.20 -33.50 -29.83
C GLU A 570 -19.18 -33.72 -31.36
N GLU A 571 -18.22 -33.11 -32.07
CA GLU A 571 -18.07 -33.26 -33.52
C GLU A 571 -17.65 -34.70 -33.93
N LEU A 572 -16.81 -35.36 -33.11
CA LEU A 572 -16.47 -36.78 -33.28
C LEU A 572 -17.68 -37.69 -33.05
N ALA A 573 -18.53 -37.39 -32.06
CA ALA A 573 -19.75 -38.13 -31.80
C ALA A 573 -20.77 -38.02 -32.96
N LEU A 574 -20.71 -36.94 -33.75
CA LEU A 574 -21.49 -36.77 -34.99
C LEU A 574 -20.93 -37.56 -36.21
N GLY A 575 -19.86 -38.38 -35.98
CA GLY A 575 -19.28 -39.22 -37.02
C GLY A 575 -18.28 -38.52 -37.94
N LYS A 576 -17.81 -37.31 -37.61
CA LYS A 576 -16.81 -36.60 -38.40
C LYS A 576 -15.42 -37.18 -38.17
N ASP A 577 -14.57 -37.09 -39.17
CA ASP A 577 -13.16 -37.46 -39.08
C ASP A 577 -12.41 -36.53 -38.07
N THR A 578 -11.39 -37.06 -37.40
CA THR A 578 -10.66 -36.36 -36.35
C THR A 578 -10.11 -35.02 -36.80
N ARG A 579 -9.65 -34.87 -38.03
CA ARG A 579 -9.12 -33.63 -38.58
C ARG A 579 -10.23 -32.57 -38.75
N GLN A 580 -11.38 -32.97 -39.28
CA GLN A 580 -12.55 -32.10 -39.45
C GLN A 580 -13.12 -31.73 -38.06
N ALA A 581 -13.31 -32.71 -37.17
CA ALA A 581 -13.83 -32.51 -35.83
C ALA A 581 -12.97 -31.53 -35.04
N MET A 582 -11.63 -31.64 -35.13
CA MET A 582 -10.71 -30.72 -34.48
C MET A 582 -10.81 -29.31 -35.10
N SER A 583 -10.85 -29.16 -36.41
CA SER A 583 -10.98 -27.86 -37.09
C SER A 583 -12.27 -27.14 -36.70
N GLU A 584 -13.36 -27.87 -36.60
CA GLU A 584 -14.68 -27.35 -36.22
C GLU A 584 -14.75 -27.11 -34.73
N GLY A 585 -14.13 -27.98 -33.89
CA GLY A 585 -14.00 -27.78 -32.46
C GLY A 585 -13.34 -26.43 -32.11
N TYR A 586 -12.20 -26.11 -32.73
CA TYR A 586 -11.56 -24.80 -32.57
C TYR A 586 -12.41 -23.63 -33.09
N ARG A 587 -13.11 -23.81 -34.22
CA ARG A 587 -13.95 -22.75 -34.77
C ARG A 587 -15.16 -22.46 -33.88
N ASN A 588 -15.83 -23.50 -33.41
CA ASN A 588 -17.07 -23.38 -32.63
C ASN A 588 -16.81 -22.98 -31.18
N ALA A 589 -15.63 -23.35 -30.61
CA ALA A 589 -15.21 -22.94 -29.26
C ALA A 589 -14.69 -21.49 -29.18
N PHE A 590 -14.19 -20.94 -30.31
CA PHE A 590 -13.51 -19.65 -30.34
C PHE A 590 -14.32 -18.51 -29.71
N SER A 591 -15.59 -18.37 -30.07
CA SER A 591 -16.45 -17.30 -29.58
C SER A 591 -16.59 -17.36 -28.04
N ALA A 592 -16.85 -18.54 -27.48
CA ALA A 592 -17.04 -18.71 -26.06
C ALA A 592 -15.73 -18.50 -25.30
N ILE A 593 -14.57 -18.92 -25.82
CA ILE A 593 -13.26 -18.67 -25.24
C ILE A 593 -12.93 -17.18 -25.25
N PHE A 594 -13.23 -16.48 -26.35
CA PHE A 594 -13.01 -15.04 -26.43
C PHE A 594 -13.86 -14.28 -25.40
N ASP A 595 -15.17 -14.58 -25.37
CA ASP A 595 -16.10 -13.93 -24.44
C ASP A 595 -15.69 -14.14 -22.96
N SER A 596 -15.29 -15.35 -22.58
CA SER A 596 -14.81 -15.72 -21.25
C SER A 596 -13.56 -14.94 -20.86
N ASN A 597 -12.54 -14.95 -21.71
CA ASN A 597 -11.29 -14.25 -21.42
C ASN A 597 -11.50 -12.72 -21.40
N PHE A 598 -12.34 -12.19 -22.28
CA PHE A 598 -12.64 -10.76 -22.36
C PHE A 598 -13.37 -10.26 -21.11
N THR A 599 -14.37 -11.00 -20.61
CA THR A 599 -15.05 -10.65 -19.35
C THR A 599 -14.10 -10.70 -18.14
N SER A 600 -13.21 -11.68 -18.09
CA SER A 600 -12.20 -11.78 -17.03
C SER A 600 -11.16 -10.65 -17.12
N ILE A 601 -10.81 -10.20 -18.32
CA ILE A 601 -9.94 -9.01 -18.53
C ILE A 601 -10.64 -7.73 -18.05
N ILE A 602 -11.95 -7.56 -18.32
CA ILE A 602 -12.71 -6.39 -17.83
C ILE A 602 -12.63 -6.32 -16.29
N THR A 603 -12.90 -7.42 -15.61
CA THR A 603 -12.80 -7.46 -14.13
C THR A 603 -11.36 -7.27 -13.65
N GLY A 604 -10.38 -7.81 -14.35
CA GLY A 604 -8.96 -7.59 -14.10
C GLY A 604 -8.55 -6.11 -14.24
N ILE A 605 -9.03 -5.41 -15.26
CA ILE A 605 -8.78 -3.97 -15.45
C ILE A 605 -9.41 -3.15 -14.30
N ILE A 606 -10.65 -3.45 -13.93
CA ILE A 606 -11.31 -2.79 -12.79
C ILE A 606 -10.50 -3.01 -11.52
N LEU A 607 -10.04 -4.25 -11.30
CA LEU A 607 -9.20 -4.59 -10.15
C LEU A 607 -7.83 -3.88 -10.18
N TYR A 608 -7.24 -3.68 -11.35
CA TYR A 608 -5.99 -2.93 -11.51
C TYR A 608 -6.16 -1.44 -11.19
N VAL A 609 -7.28 -0.84 -11.63
CA VAL A 609 -7.56 0.60 -11.42
C VAL A 609 -7.89 0.90 -9.95
N PHE A 610 -8.74 0.08 -9.32
CA PHE A 610 -9.19 0.31 -7.94
C PHE A 610 -8.33 -0.39 -6.88
N GLY A 611 -7.50 -1.37 -7.27
CA GLY A 611 -6.61 -2.09 -6.36
C GLY A 611 -5.34 -1.30 -6.04
N THR A 612 -4.80 -1.52 -4.85
CA THR A 612 -3.52 -0.98 -4.41
C THR A 612 -2.53 -2.10 -4.10
N GLY A 613 -1.21 -1.81 -4.11
CA GLY A 613 -0.15 -2.73 -3.71
C GLY A 613 -0.33 -4.18 -4.20
N PRO A 614 -0.50 -5.15 -3.27
CA PRO A 614 -0.60 -6.58 -3.61
C PRO A 614 -1.73 -6.91 -4.60
N ILE A 615 -2.88 -6.22 -4.53
CA ILE A 615 -4.02 -6.47 -5.43
C ILE A 615 -3.69 -6.06 -6.87
N ARG A 616 -2.98 -4.94 -7.04
CA ARG A 616 -2.54 -4.50 -8.37
C ARG A 616 -1.58 -5.50 -8.99
N GLY A 617 -0.67 -6.08 -8.20
CA GLY A 617 0.19 -7.19 -8.61
C GLY A 617 -0.59 -8.42 -9.06
N PHE A 618 -1.62 -8.81 -8.30
CA PHE A 618 -2.55 -9.89 -8.67
C PHE A 618 -3.26 -9.60 -9.99
N ALA A 619 -3.83 -8.41 -10.15
CA ALA A 619 -4.55 -8.02 -11.37
C ALA A 619 -3.63 -8.04 -12.61
N THR A 620 -2.40 -7.53 -12.46
CA THR A 620 -1.39 -7.51 -13.53
C THR A 620 -1.04 -8.92 -14.00
N THR A 621 -0.73 -9.82 -13.06
CA THR A 621 -0.40 -11.22 -13.38
C THR A 621 -1.58 -11.97 -13.98
N LEU A 622 -2.80 -11.71 -13.50
CA LEU A 622 -4.02 -12.30 -14.02
C LEU A 622 -4.28 -11.86 -15.47
N ILE A 623 -4.23 -10.56 -15.77
CA ILE A 623 -4.45 -10.03 -17.13
C ILE A 623 -3.42 -10.58 -18.11
N ILE A 624 -2.12 -10.52 -17.76
CA ILE A 624 -1.04 -11.05 -18.60
C ILE A 624 -1.23 -12.56 -18.80
N GLY A 625 -1.52 -13.31 -17.73
CA GLY A 625 -1.75 -14.75 -17.78
C GLY A 625 -2.94 -15.14 -18.69
N ILE A 626 -4.04 -14.40 -18.65
CA ILE A 626 -5.21 -14.62 -19.50
C ILE A 626 -4.87 -14.35 -20.98
N ILE A 627 -4.16 -13.26 -21.29
CA ILE A 627 -3.76 -12.93 -22.66
C ILE A 627 -2.82 -14.02 -23.22
N CYS A 628 -1.82 -14.43 -22.43
CA CYS A 628 -0.90 -15.51 -22.79
C CYS A 628 -1.64 -16.84 -22.98
N SER A 629 -2.60 -17.15 -22.09
CA SER A 629 -3.43 -18.35 -22.13
C SER A 629 -4.25 -18.41 -23.42
N PHE A 630 -4.92 -17.31 -23.77
CA PHE A 630 -5.67 -17.22 -25.01
C PHE A 630 -4.78 -17.50 -26.23
N PHE A 631 -3.59 -16.91 -26.27
CA PHE A 631 -2.65 -17.12 -27.36
C PHE A 631 -2.15 -18.59 -27.42
N THR A 632 -1.75 -19.16 -26.30
CA THR A 632 -1.19 -20.51 -26.23
C THR A 632 -2.25 -21.58 -26.51
N ALA A 633 -3.43 -21.47 -25.90
CA ALA A 633 -4.49 -22.47 -26.03
C ALA A 633 -5.20 -22.43 -27.39
N VAL A 634 -5.41 -21.25 -27.99
CA VAL A 634 -6.19 -21.14 -29.25
C VAL A 634 -5.29 -21.21 -30.47
N TYR A 635 -4.13 -20.52 -30.43
CA TYR A 635 -3.31 -20.42 -31.64
C TYR A 635 -2.14 -21.41 -31.66
N LEU A 636 -1.41 -21.55 -30.55
CA LEU A 636 -0.21 -22.38 -30.52
C LEU A 636 -0.57 -23.87 -30.56
N THR A 637 -1.51 -24.33 -29.73
CA THR A 637 -1.96 -25.74 -29.74
C THR A 637 -2.56 -26.11 -31.10
N ARG A 638 -3.37 -25.24 -31.69
CA ARG A 638 -3.94 -25.45 -33.03
C ARG A 638 -2.85 -25.62 -34.09
N LEU A 639 -1.82 -24.79 -34.05
CA LEU A 639 -0.68 -24.87 -34.98
C LEU A 639 0.02 -26.25 -34.90
N VAL A 640 0.23 -26.76 -33.68
CA VAL A 640 0.89 -28.05 -33.43
C VAL A 640 0.00 -29.20 -33.93
N PHE A 641 -1.30 -29.19 -33.57
CA PHE A 641 -2.25 -30.24 -34.05
C PHE A 641 -2.37 -30.25 -35.56
N GLU A 642 -2.60 -29.10 -36.22
CA GLU A 642 -2.68 -29.01 -37.68
C GLU A 642 -1.39 -29.48 -38.35
N ASN A 643 -0.21 -29.14 -37.81
CA ASN A 643 1.09 -29.57 -38.39
C ASN A 643 1.31 -31.08 -38.24
N ARG A 644 0.91 -31.67 -37.10
CA ARG A 644 1.04 -33.13 -36.91
C ARG A 644 0.05 -33.91 -37.75
N MET A 645 -1.21 -33.45 -37.86
CA MET A 645 -2.25 -34.06 -38.69
C MET A 645 -1.94 -33.94 -40.19
N ASN A 646 -1.35 -32.81 -40.64
CA ASN A 646 -0.91 -32.68 -42.05
C ASN A 646 0.24 -33.64 -42.41
N LYS A 647 1.01 -34.13 -41.43
CA LYS A 647 2.06 -35.17 -41.59
C LYS A 647 1.50 -36.59 -41.41
N GLY A 648 0.16 -36.76 -41.44
CA GLY A 648 -0.50 -38.07 -41.32
C GLY A 648 -0.40 -38.70 -39.92
N LYS A 649 -0.04 -37.89 -38.87
CA LYS A 649 0.04 -38.33 -37.45
C LYS A 649 -1.18 -37.83 -36.67
N TRP A 650 -1.55 -38.50 -35.60
CA TRP A 650 -2.65 -38.15 -34.70
C TRP A 650 -4.06 -38.16 -35.34
N LEU A 651 -4.28 -38.99 -36.37
CA LEU A 651 -5.57 -39.07 -37.04
C LEU A 651 -6.64 -39.88 -36.27
N ASN A 652 -6.24 -40.65 -35.26
CA ASN A 652 -7.13 -41.50 -34.45
C ASN A 652 -7.19 -41.05 -32.95
N LEU A 653 -7.23 -39.72 -32.69
CA LEU A 653 -7.37 -39.22 -31.31
C LEU A 653 -8.83 -39.30 -30.87
N THR A 654 -9.06 -39.80 -29.66
CA THR A 654 -10.40 -39.99 -29.09
C THR A 654 -10.82 -38.90 -28.09
N PHE A 655 -9.90 -38.09 -27.54
CA PHE A 655 -10.12 -37.08 -26.48
C PHE A 655 -10.87 -37.60 -25.25
N THR A 656 -10.84 -38.91 -25.00
CA THR A 656 -11.47 -39.60 -23.88
C THR A 656 -10.56 -40.67 -23.34
N THR A 657 -10.68 -40.94 -22.03
CA THR A 657 -10.06 -42.09 -21.35
C THR A 657 -11.13 -43.06 -20.89
N GLY A 658 -10.73 -44.24 -20.35
CA GLY A 658 -11.67 -45.17 -19.74
C GLY A 658 -12.49 -44.55 -18.60
N ILE A 659 -11.94 -43.57 -17.89
CA ILE A 659 -12.59 -42.83 -16.76
C ILE A 659 -13.57 -41.79 -17.29
N SER A 660 -13.17 -40.99 -18.28
CA SER A 660 -13.96 -39.86 -18.77
C SER A 660 -15.01 -40.23 -19.81
N ARG A 661 -14.94 -41.46 -20.39
CA ARG A 661 -15.82 -41.88 -21.48
C ARG A 661 -17.30 -41.94 -21.07
N ASN A 662 -17.60 -42.37 -19.85
CA ASN A 662 -18.96 -42.56 -19.34
C ASN A 662 -19.38 -41.48 -18.34
N LEU A 663 -18.56 -40.45 -18.13
CA LEU A 663 -18.84 -39.41 -17.13
C LEU A 663 -19.93 -38.46 -17.66
N MET A 664 -21.14 -38.57 -17.11
CA MET A 664 -22.29 -37.69 -17.39
C MET A 664 -22.72 -37.62 -18.87
N THR A 665 -22.49 -38.66 -19.67
CA THR A 665 -22.79 -38.65 -21.13
C THR A 665 -24.27 -38.68 -21.45
N ASN A 666 -25.17 -39.18 -20.57
CA ASN A 666 -26.61 -39.32 -20.81
C ASN A 666 -27.44 -38.72 -19.68
N THR A 667 -27.20 -37.45 -19.34
CA THR A 667 -28.00 -36.77 -18.29
C THR A 667 -29.26 -36.16 -18.94
N HIS A 668 -30.43 -36.46 -18.38
CA HIS A 668 -31.73 -35.89 -18.76
C HIS A 668 -32.41 -35.28 -17.53
N ILE A 669 -31.72 -34.36 -16.85
CA ILE A 669 -32.23 -33.69 -15.65
C ILE A 669 -33.17 -32.55 -16.05
N GLY A 670 -34.40 -32.56 -15.52
CA GLY A 670 -35.39 -31.50 -15.78
C GLY A 670 -35.17 -30.28 -14.86
N PHE A 671 -34.11 -29.53 -15.05
CA PHE A 671 -33.74 -28.37 -14.20
C PHE A 671 -34.86 -27.30 -14.09
N MET A 672 -35.55 -27.05 -15.22
CA MET A 672 -36.67 -26.10 -15.28
C MET A 672 -37.92 -26.60 -14.60
N ASN A 673 -37.99 -27.88 -14.13
CA ASN A 673 -39.11 -28.35 -13.29
C ASN A 673 -38.96 -27.90 -11.84
N PHE A 674 -37.76 -27.67 -11.38
CA PHE A 674 -37.45 -27.37 -9.97
C PHE A 674 -37.15 -25.88 -9.71
N TYR A 675 -37.27 -24.96 -10.69
CA TYR A 675 -36.87 -23.57 -10.54
C TYR A 675 -37.54 -22.85 -9.36
N LYS A 676 -38.85 -23.16 -9.05
CA LYS A 676 -39.54 -22.57 -7.90
C LYS A 676 -38.93 -23.04 -6.58
N LYS A 677 -38.57 -24.34 -6.48
CA LYS A 677 -37.90 -24.89 -5.29
C LYS A 677 -36.51 -24.31 -5.12
N THR A 678 -35.75 -24.20 -6.20
CA THR A 678 -34.42 -23.63 -6.16
C THR A 678 -34.42 -22.15 -5.79
N PHE A 679 -35.36 -21.34 -6.30
CA PHE A 679 -35.53 -19.95 -5.88
C PHE A 679 -35.91 -19.83 -4.40
N SER A 680 -36.74 -20.75 -3.85
CA SER A 680 -37.04 -20.80 -2.41
C SER A 680 -35.79 -21.10 -1.59
N VAL A 681 -34.97 -22.08 -2.00
CA VAL A 681 -33.70 -22.42 -1.31
C VAL A 681 -32.74 -21.25 -1.36
N VAL A 682 -32.49 -20.66 -2.55
CA VAL A 682 -31.62 -19.49 -2.71
C VAL A 682 -32.15 -18.30 -1.90
N GLY A 683 -33.50 -18.10 -1.87
CA GLY A 683 -34.11 -17.05 -1.07
C GLY A 683 -33.88 -17.25 0.43
N VAL A 684 -33.94 -18.49 0.93
CA VAL A 684 -33.63 -18.81 2.33
C VAL A 684 -32.16 -18.56 2.64
N ILE A 685 -31.23 -18.92 1.73
CA ILE A 685 -29.79 -18.66 1.89
C ILE A 685 -29.52 -17.15 1.94
N ILE A 686 -30.12 -16.38 1.03
CA ILE A 686 -30.00 -14.92 1.03
C ILE A 686 -30.58 -14.31 2.31
N LEU A 687 -31.74 -14.79 2.77
CA LEU A 687 -32.35 -14.34 4.01
C LEU A 687 -31.42 -14.63 5.21
N ALA A 688 -30.86 -15.84 5.28
CA ALA A 688 -29.88 -16.20 6.30
C ALA A 688 -28.63 -15.31 6.27
N ALA A 689 -28.13 -14.98 5.07
CA ALA A 689 -27.04 -14.04 4.90
C ALA A 689 -27.39 -12.64 5.41
N VAL A 690 -28.57 -12.11 5.05
CA VAL A 690 -29.04 -10.78 5.49
C VAL A 690 -29.23 -10.75 7.02
N VAL A 691 -29.81 -11.79 7.60
CA VAL A 691 -29.96 -11.92 9.07
C VAL A 691 -28.58 -11.96 9.73
N SER A 692 -27.63 -12.73 9.16
CA SER A 692 -26.27 -12.78 9.69
C SER A 692 -25.59 -11.41 9.63
N PHE A 693 -25.77 -10.64 8.55
CA PHE A 693 -25.24 -9.28 8.46
C PHE A 693 -25.82 -8.36 9.52
N ALA A 694 -27.12 -8.48 9.81
CA ALA A 694 -27.78 -7.64 10.80
C ALA A 694 -27.38 -7.99 12.25
N VAL A 695 -27.17 -9.29 12.55
CA VAL A 695 -26.89 -9.78 13.92
C VAL A 695 -25.41 -9.84 14.24
N ARG A 696 -24.60 -10.38 13.33
CA ARG A 696 -23.16 -10.62 13.55
C ARG A 696 -22.27 -9.58 12.87
N GLY A 697 -22.78 -8.93 11.81
CA GLY A 697 -21.98 -8.02 10.98
C GLY A 697 -20.91 -8.75 10.15
N LEU A 698 -19.92 -8.00 9.72
CA LEU A 698 -18.75 -8.48 8.99
C LEU A 698 -17.48 -8.16 9.77
N SER A 699 -16.57 -9.09 9.87
CA SER A 699 -15.24 -8.85 10.44
C SER A 699 -14.41 -8.06 9.42
N ARG A 700 -14.21 -6.77 9.68
CA ARG A 700 -13.47 -5.86 8.80
C ARG A 700 -12.04 -5.71 9.31
N SER A 701 -11.07 -5.80 8.39
CA SER A 701 -9.66 -5.49 8.67
C SER A 701 -9.43 -3.99 8.88
N ILE A 702 -8.23 -3.63 9.29
CA ILE A 702 -7.81 -2.23 9.41
C ILE A 702 -7.86 -1.48 8.07
N ASP A 703 -7.84 -2.17 6.93
CA ASP A 703 -7.99 -1.57 5.60
C ASP A 703 -9.32 -0.81 5.45
N PHE A 704 -10.37 -1.27 6.17
CA PHE A 704 -11.71 -0.67 6.13
C PHE A 704 -12.08 0.14 7.37
N THR A 705 -11.36 -0.08 8.48
CA THR A 705 -11.66 0.60 9.75
C THR A 705 -10.64 1.66 10.12
N GLY A 706 -9.46 1.61 9.50
CA GLY A 706 -8.26 2.28 10.00
C GLY A 706 -7.73 1.59 11.24
N GLY A 707 -6.43 1.70 11.50
CA GLY A 707 -5.80 1.08 12.66
C GLY A 707 -4.36 0.66 12.40
N ARG A 708 -3.82 -0.08 13.37
CA ARG A 708 -2.49 -0.69 13.33
C ARG A 708 -2.60 -2.18 13.54
N ASN A 709 -1.85 -2.95 12.75
CA ASN A 709 -1.63 -4.38 12.92
C ASN A 709 -0.18 -4.63 13.25
N TYR A 710 0.07 -5.46 14.25
CA TYR A 710 1.39 -5.98 14.61
C TYR A 710 1.34 -7.50 14.53
N VAL A 711 2.22 -8.09 13.73
CA VAL A 711 2.40 -9.54 13.68
C VAL A 711 3.58 -9.90 14.54
N ILE A 712 3.32 -10.66 15.62
CA ILE A 712 4.32 -11.02 16.62
C ILE A 712 4.50 -12.54 16.61
N THR A 713 5.76 -12.98 16.58
CA THR A 713 6.10 -14.39 16.73
C THR A 713 6.55 -14.66 18.17
N PHE A 714 5.94 -15.66 18.81
CA PHE A 714 6.23 -16.12 20.17
C PHE A 714 7.08 -17.39 20.15
N GLU A 715 7.86 -17.62 21.20
CA GLU A 715 8.65 -18.85 21.36
C GLU A 715 7.79 -20.10 21.52
N ARG A 716 6.68 -19.96 22.24
CA ARG A 716 5.71 -21.01 22.53
C ARG A 716 4.35 -20.73 21.92
N PRO A 717 3.53 -21.74 21.66
CA PRO A 717 2.15 -21.56 21.27
C PRO A 717 1.39 -20.73 22.32
N VAL A 718 0.60 -19.75 21.86
CA VAL A 718 -0.15 -18.82 22.71
C VAL A 718 -1.60 -18.76 22.24
N GLU A 719 -2.53 -18.82 23.20
CA GLU A 719 -3.94 -18.67 22.89
C GLU A 719 -4.29 -17.19 22.61
N PRO A 720 -4.91 -16.86 21.47
CA PRO A 720 -5.25 -15.48 21.10
C PRO A 720 -6.10 -14.75 22.15
N GLU A 721 -6.96 -15.47 22.86
CA GLU A 721 -7.85 -14.87 23.86
C GLU A 721 -7.09 -14.36 25.10
N GLN A 722 -5.99 -15.01 25.47
CA GLN A 722 -5.11 -14.53 26.56
C GLN A 722 -4.44 -13.21 26.16
N ILE A 723 -3.94 -13.14 24.92
CA ILE A 723 -3.34 -11.90 24.39
C ILE A 723 -4.38 -10.80 24.29
N ARG A 724 -5.58 -11.09 23.79
CA ARG A 724 -6.68 -10.13 23.68
C ARG A 724 -7.05 -9.50 25.01
N GLY A 725 -7.13 -10.28 26.09
CA GLY A 725 -7.40 -9.75 27.42
C GLY A 725 -6.33 -8.79 27.94
N ILE A 726 -5.05 -9.09 27.67
CA ILE A 726 -3.92 -8.23 28.07
C ILE A 726 -3.94 -6.93 27.27
N ILE A 727 -4.17 -7.00 25.98
CA ILE A 727 -4.13 -5.83 25.08
C ILE A 727 -5.33 -4.92 25.34
N ALA A 728 -6.52 -5.47 25.57
CA ALA A 728 -7.70 -4.68 25.92
C ALA A 728 -7.49 -3.83 27.19
N ASN A 729 -6.77 -4.37 28.17
CA ASN A 729 -6.38 -3.63 29.38
C ASN A 729 -5.29 -2.59 29.11
N ALA A 730 -4.40 -2.86 28.14
CA ALA A 730 -3.28 -1.95 27.82
C ALA A 730 -3.72 -0.75 26.97
N PHE A 731 -4.76 -0.93 26.15
CA PHE A 731 -5.33 0.11 25.26
C PHE A 731 -6.79 0.40 25.62
N PRO A 732 -7.07 1.03 26.77
CA PRO A 732 -8.43 1.28 27.23
C PRO A 732 -9.19 2.22 26.26
N GLY A 733 -10.46 1.90 26.00
CA GLY A 733 -11.31 2.71 25.14
C GLY A 733 -11.05 2.53 23.63
N THR A 734 -10.21 1.56 23.24
CA THR A 734 -9.90 1.26 21.83
C THR A 734 -10.46 -0.10 21.42
N THR A 735 -10.70 -0.26 20.11
CA THR A 735 -11.01 -1.57 19.53
C THR A 735 -9.72 -2.35 19.38
N THR A 736 -9.64 -3.51 20.03
CA THR A 736 -8.49 -4.40 19.96
C THR A 736 -8.89 -5.78 19.52
N SER A 737 -8.07 -6.44 18.71
CA SER A 737 -8.25 -7.86 18.34
C SER A 737 -6.92 -8.59 18.38
N ALA A 738 -6.98 -9.90 18.64
CA ALA A 738 -5.85 -10.81 18.54
C ALA A 738 -6.28 -12.04 17.75
N LEU A 739 -5.51 -12.41 16.74
CA LEU A 739 -5.81 -13.52 15.84
C LEU A 739 -4.57 -14.36 15.61
N ALA A 740 -4.66 -15.68 15.80
CA ALA A 740 -3.56 -16.58 15.46
C ALA A 740 -3.39 -16.66 13.94
N LEU A 741 -2.15 -16.54 13.50
CA LEU A 741 -1.71 -16.79 12.13
C LEU A 741 -0.97 -18.15 12.11
N GLY A 742 -1.60 -19.14 11.48
CA GLY A 742 -1.08 -20.51 11.47
C GLY A 742 -1.68 -21.42 12.53
N THR A 743 -1.50 -22.72 12.29
CA THR A 743 -2.03 -23.79 13.17
C THR A 743 -1.11 -24.09 14.35
N ASP A 744 0.09 -23.52 14.37
CA ASP A 744 1.07 -23.64 15.43
C ASP A 744 0.85 -22.70 16.61
N HIS A 745 -0.05 -21.71 16.46
CA HIS A 745 -0.37 -20.68 17.45
C HIS A 745 0.86 -19.91 17.98
N LYS A 746 1.96 -19.91 17.22
CA LYS A 746 3.17 -19.17 17.57
C LYS A 746 3.17 -17.74 17.04
N THR A 747 2.42 -17.48 15.98
CA THR A 747 2.34 -16.16 15.37
C THR A 747 0.95 -15.59 15.58
N ILE A 748 0.87 -14.41 16.18
CA ILE A 748 -0.39 -13.72 16.47
C ILE A 748 -0.37 -12.33 15.85
N ARG A 749 -1.42 -12.00 15.10
CA ARG A 749 -1.70 -10.65 14.65
C ARG A 749 -2.54 -9.92 15.69
N ILE A 750 -2.03 -8.78 16.13
CA ILE A 750 -2.65 -7.89 17.08
C ILE A 750 -3.07 -6.63 16.34
N SER A 751 -4.36 -6.27 16.42
CA SER A 751 -4.90 -5.07 15.80
C SER A 751 -5.39 -4.09 16.85
N THR A 752 -5.16 -2.79 16.63
CA THR A 752 -5.65 -1.70 17.50
C THR A 752 -5.89 -0.42 16.70
N ASN A 753 -6.88 0.37 17.11
CA ASN A 753 -7.14 1.71 16.57
C ASN A 753 -6.64 2.83 17.50
N TYR A 754 -5.69 2.54 18.40
CA TYR A 754 -5.15 3.49 19.36
C TYR A 754 -4.66 4.77 18.69
N LYS A 755 -5.22 5.93 19.09
CA LYS A 755 -4.90 7.28 18.59
C LYS A 755 -4.65 7.35 17.06
N ILE A 756 -5.43 6.61 16.27
CA ILE A 756 -5.21 6.53 14.81
C ILE A 756 -5.47 7.87 14.09
N GLU A 757 -6.28 8.75 14.70
CA GLU A 757 -6.56 10.09 14.19
C GLU A 757 -5.41 11.07 14.43
N SER A 758 -4.48 10.74 15.32
CA SER A 758 -3.30 11.58 15.60
C SER A 758 -2.22 11.37 14.55
N ASN A 759 -1.80 12.44 13.90
CA ASN A 759 -0.74 12.44 12.90
C ASN A 759 0.68 12.60 13.51
N SER A 760 0.83 12.51 14.85
CA SER A 760 2.14 12.62 15.49
C SER A 760 2.99 11.37 15.20
N PRO A 761 4.23 11.51 14.73
CA PRO A 761 5.12 10.38 14.49
C PRO A 761 5.49 9.61 15.76
N THR A 762 5.32 10.21 16.93
CA THR A 762 5.63 9.57 18.23
C THR A 762 4.57 8.58 18.69
N VAL A 763 3.36 8.60 18.11
CA VAL A 763 2.26 7.72 18.54
C VAL A 763 2.52 6.26 18.15
N ASP A 764 3.24 6.01 17.08
CA ASP A 764 3.58 4.65 16.66
C ASP A 764 4.57 4.03 17.68
N ASP A 765 5.60 4.76 18.07
CA ASP A 765 6.54 4.36 19.12
C ASP A 765 5.86 4.18 20.49
N GLU A 766 4.90 5.06 20.82
CA GLU A 766 4.09 4.95 22.03
C GLU A 766 3.28 3.65 22.04
N ALA A 767 2.59 3.35 20.95
CA ALA A 767 1.78 2.14 20.82
C ALA A 767 2.62 0.86 20.92
N GLU A 768 3.78 0.81 20.27
CA GLU A 768 4.72 -0.31 20.34
C GLU A 768 5.32 -0.49 21.73
N THR A 769 5.62 0.63 22.43
CA THR A 769 6.10 0.60 23.80
C THR A 769 5.03 0.08 24.78
N ILE A 770 3.78 0.52 24.64
CA ILE A 770 2.64 0.02 25.41
C ILE A 770 2.48 -1.48 25.19
N LEU A 771 2.51 -1.91 23.91
CA LEU A 771 2.38 -3.31 23.52
C LEU A 771 3.49 -4.18 24.13
N TYR A 772 4.75 -3.74 24.00
CA TYR A 772 5.89 -4.42 24.60
C TYR A 772 5.74 -4.58 26.12
N ASN A 773 5.42 -3.49 26.82
CA ASN A 773 5.27 -3.52 28.27
C ASN A 773 4.13 -4.45 28.73
N ALA A 774 3.01 -4.44 28.01
CA ALA A 774 1.86 -5.30 28.29
C ALA A 774 2.20 -6.79 28.09
N LEU A 775 2.82 -7.15 26.98
CA LEU A 775 3.21 -8.52 26.67
C LEU A 775 4.34 -9.02 27.58
N LYS A 776 5.30 -8.18 27.92
CA LYS A 776 6.39 -8.49 28.86
C LYS A 776 5.87 -8.73 30.27
N LYS A 777 4.93 -7.89 30.75
CA LYS A 777 4.25 -8.07 32.03
C LYS A 777 3.43 -9.36 32.06
N GLY A 778 2.83 -9.75 30.93
CA GLY A 778 2.13 -11.02 30.77
C GLY A 778 3.03 -12.25 30.65
N GLY A 779 4.35 -12.09 30.56
CA GLY A 779 5.32 -13.20 30.43
C GLY A 779 5.35 -13.84 29.04
N PHE A 780 4.89 -13.14 28.01
CA PHE A 780 4.86 -13.61 26.60
C PHE A 780 6.07 -13.17 25.80
N VAL A 781 6.74 -12.09 26.22
CA VAL A 781 7.91 -11.53 25.56
C VAL A 781 9.06 -11.46 26.56
N SER A 782 10.21 -12.03 26.20
CA SER A 782 11.43 -12.07 27.03
C SER A 782 12.51 -11.09 26.55
N GLN A 783 12.26 -10.32 25.49
CA GLN A 783 13.17 -9.33 24.93
C GLN A 783 13.64 -8.33 25.99
N PRO A 784 14.94 -7.93 26.00
CA PRO A 784 15.50 -7.04 27.01
C PRO A 784 14.93 -5.62 26.92
N ASN A 785 14.69 -5.10 25.71
CA ASN A 785 14.24 -3.74 25.46
C ASN A 785 13.25 -3.66 24.28
N VAL A 786 12.65 -2.49 24.09
CA VAL A 786 11.70 -2.21 23.02
C VAL A 786 12.37 -2.29 21.63
N GLU A 787 13.61 -1.87 21.50
CA GLU A 787 14.38 -1.90 20.26
C GLU A 787 14.54 -3.33 19.74
N SER A 788 14.89 -4.28 20.62
CA SER A 788 14.98 -5.70 20.28
C SER A 788 13.61 -6.29 19.93
N PHE A 789 12.54 -5.84 20.58
CA PHE A 789 11.16 -6.25 20.26
C PHE A 789 10.68 -5.76 18.91
N LYS A 790 11.10 -4.58 18.47
CA LYS A 790 10.79 -4.00 17.16
C LYS A 790 11.61 -4.62 16.02
N ASN A 791 12.72 -5.27 16.33
CA ASN A 791 13.61 -5.79 15.30
C ASN A 791 13.05 -7.08 14.68
N PRO A 792 12.65 -7.08 13.39
CA PRO A 792 12.04 -8.24 12.73
C PRO A 792 13.04 -9.39 12.47
N ASP A 793 14.34 -9.16 12.60
CA ASP A 793 15.38 -10.18 12.43
C ASP A 793 15.59 -11.01 13.71
N ILE A 794 15.18 -10.51 14.88
CA ILE A 794 15.31 -11.20 16.18
C ILE A 794 14.03 -11.98 16.44
N ARG A 795 14.12 -13.32 16.45
CA ARG A 795 12.99 -14.22 16.72
C ARG A 795 12.96 -14.78 18.14
N GLU A 796 14.10 -14.89 18.77
CA GLU A 796 14.22 -15.37 20.13
C GLU A 796 13.68 -14.33 21.11
N GLY A 797 12.79 -14.75 22.00
CA GLY A 797 12.21 -13.86 23.00
C GLY A 797 10.94 -13.12 22.59
N GLY A 798 10.44 -13.34 21.39
CA GLY A 798 9.26 -12.68 20.84
C GLY A 798 9.57 -11.32 20.22
N SER A 799 9.21 -11.10 18.96
CA SER A 799 9.45 -9.84 18.24
C SER A 799 8.35 -9.54 17.22
N ILE A 800 8.23 -8.27 16.84
CA ILE A 800 7.37 -7.82 15.74
C ILE A 800 8.06 -8.19 14.43
N ILE A 801 7.45 -9.10 13.67
CA ILE A 801 7.95 -9.53 12.36
C ILE A 801 7.31 -8.77 11.20
N SER A 802 6.18 -8.12 11.44
CA SER A 802 5.52 -7.24 10.47
C SER A 802 4.64 -6.23 11.20
N SER A 803 4.58 -5.02 10.68
CA SER A 803 3.66 -3.98 11.15
C SER A 803 2.96 -3.33 9.96
N THR A 804 1.68 -3.00 10.14
CA THR A 804 0.88 -2.30 9.13
C THR A 804 0.06 -1.22 9.81
N LYS A 805 0.06 -0.01 9.23
CA LYS A 805 -0.75 1.13 9.66
C LYS A 805 -1.58 1.62 8.50
N VAL A 806 -2.87 1.84 8.74
CA VAL A 806 -3.79 2.42 7.76
C VAL A 806 -4.52 3.59 8.40
N GLY A 807 -4.34 4.77 7.83
CA GLY A 807 -5.03 5.98 8.29
C GLY A 807 -6.53 5.96 7.98
N PRO A 808 -7.36 6.73 8.72
CA PRO A 808 -8.82 6.74 8.54
C PRO A 808 -9.26 7.23 7.15
N SER A 809 -8.55 8.20 6.56
CA SER A 809 -8.84 8.70 5.21
C SER A 809 -8.65 7.59 4.16
N VAL A 810 -7.54 6.88 4.23
CA VAL A 810 -7.24 5.76 3.32
C VAL A 810 -8.25 4.64 3.47
N ALA A 811 -8.63 4.29 4.71
CA ALA A 811 -9.63 3.25 4.97
C ALA A 811 -11.01 3.59 4.37
N LYS A 812 -11.43 4.87 4.44
CA LYS A 812 -12.65 5.35 3.78
C LYS A 812 -12.56 5.20 2.26
N ASP A 813 -11.44 5.63 1.65
CA ASP A 813 -11.25 5.55 0.21
C ASP A 813 -11.23 4.12 -0.30
N ILE A 814 -10.57 3.21 0.43
CA ILE A 814 -10.58 1.76 0.13
C ILE A 814 -12.02 1.23 0.20
N THR A 815 -12.80 1.62 1.22
CA THR A 815 -14.19 1.19 1.37
C THR A 815 -15.05 1.64 0.20
N HIS A 816 -14.96 2.91 -0.19
CA HIS A 816 -15.72 3.46 -1.32
C HIS A 816 -15.26 2.86 -2.65
N GLY A 817 -13.95 2.74 -2.86
CA GLY A 817 -13.38 2.09 -4.03
C GLY A 817 -13.82 0.63 -4.18
N ALA A 818 -13.87 -0.11 -3.08
CA ALA A 818 -14.33 -1.50 -3.06
C ALA A 818 -15.81 -1.63 -3.48
N ILE A 819 -16.71 -0.81 -2.93
CA ILE A 819 -18.13 -0.82 -3.30
C ILE A 819 -18.29 -0.41 -4.77
N LEU A 820 -17.65 0.67 -5.17
CA LEU A 820 -17.73 1.19 -6.53
C LEU A 820 -17.20 0.18 -7.57
N SER A 821 -16.09 -0.49 -7.27
CA SER A 821 -15.50 -1.50 -8.18
C SER A 821 -16.43 -2.69 -8.41
N VAL A 822 -17.11 -3.19 -7.38
CA VAL A 822 -18.09 -4.29 -7.51
C VAL A 822 -19.30 -3.85 -8.33
N VAL A 823 -19.85 -2.66 -8.05
CA VAL A 823 -20.98 -2.11 -8.81
C VAL A 823 -20.61 -1.89 -10.27
N LEU A 824 -19.43 -1.31 -10.51
CA LEU A 824 -18.93 -1.07 -11.87
C LEU A 824 -18.67 -2.37 -12.63
N ALA A 825 -18.14 -3.40 -11.97
CA ALA A 825 -17.92 -4.71 -12.56
C ALA A 825 -19.26 -5.36 -12.99
N LEU A 826 -20.26 -5.36 -12.11
CA LEU A 826 -21.58 -5.88 -12.44
C LEU A 826 -22.24 -5.09 -13.58
N PHE A 827 -22.10 -3.78 -13.61
CA PHE A 827 -22.62 -2.93 -14.67
C PHE A 827 -21.88 -3.15 -16.00
N ALA A 828 -20.56 -3.18 -15.99
CA ALA A 828 -19.76 -3.42 -17.21
C ALA A 828 -20.07 -4.78 -17.82
N ILE A 829 -20.20 -5.83 -16.99
CA ILE A 829 -20.61 -7.17 -17.45
C ILE A 829 -22.04 -7.16 -17.99
N PHE A 830 -22.98 -6.48 -17.32
CA PHE A 830 -24.35 -6.33 -17.82
C PHE A 830 -24.37 -5.73 -19.23
N VAL A 831 -23.65 -4.62 -19.44
CA VAL A 831 -23.55 -3.95 -20.74
C VAL A 831 -22.88 -4.86 -21.77
N TYR A 832 -21.78 -5.54 -21.42
CA TYR A 832 -21.09 -6.47 -22.30
C TYR A 832 -22.02 -7.59 -22.79
N ILE A 833 -22.73 -8.26 -21.86
CA ILE A 833 -23.66 -9.33 -22.18
C ILE A 833 -24.84 -8.82 -23.05
N LEU A 834 -25.31 -7.60 -22.75
CA LEU A 834 -26.37 -6.96 -23.56
C LEU A 834 -25.94 -6.75 -25.01
N ILE A 835 -24.74 -6.23 -25.24
CA ILE A 835 -24.17 -6.01 -26.58
C ILE A 835 -23.94 -7.37 -27.29
N ARG A 836 -23.40 -8.34 -26.57
CA ARG A 836 -22.97 -9.65 -27.09
C ARG A 836 -24.15 -10.55 -27.51
N PHE A 837 -25.16 -10.63 -26.62
CA PHE A 837 -26.33 -11.49 -26.86
C PHE A 837 -27.52 -10.74 -27.47
N ARG A 838 -27.49 -9.41 -27.49
CA ARG A 838 -28.58 -8.56 -27.99
C ARG A 838 -29.95 -8.89 -27.38
N ASN A 839 -29.96 -9.35 -26.16
CA ASN A 839 -31.18 -9.76 -25.44
C ASN A 839 -31.07 -9.45 -23.93
N MET A 840 -31.98 -8.61 -23.45
CA MET A 840 -32.07 -8.19 -22.07
C MET A 840 -32.23 -9.36 -21.07
N ALA A 841 -32.86 -10.45 -21.47
CA ALA A 841 -33.14 -11.58 -20.58
C ALA A 841 -31.85 -12.28 -20.13
N PHE A 842 -30.87 -12.43 -21.01
CA PHE A 842 -29.59 -13.01 -20.71
C PHE A 842 -28.76 -12.06 -19.81
N SER A 843 -28.79 -10.76 -20.08
CA SER A 843 -28.10 -9.76 -19.26
C SER A 843 -28.66 -9.69 -17.83
N ILE A 844 -29.97 -9.63 -17.69
CA ILE A 844 -30.61 -9.63 -16.37
C ILE A 844 -30.33 -10.95 -15.62
N GLY A 845 -30.48 -12.10 -16.33
CA GLY A 845 -30.23 -13.41 -15.75
C GLY A 845 -28.81 -13.56 -15.22
N SER A 846 -27.80 -13.14 -16.00
CA SER A 846 -26.40 -13.19 -15.59
C SER A 846 -26.10 -12.24 -14.41
N THR A 847 -26.52 -10.99 -14.50
CA THR A 847 -26.19 -9.97 -13.48
C THR A 847 -26.84 -10.28 -12.13
N VAL A 848 -28.12 -10.71 -12.13
CA VAL A 848 -28.79 -11.12 -10.88
C VAL A 848 -28.10 -12.34 -10.27
N ALA A 849 -27.69 -13.31 -11.10
CA ALA A 849 -26.97 -14.48 -10.58
C ALA A 849 -25.60 -14.10 -10.00
N LEU A 850 -24.86 -13.19 -10.64
CA LEU A 850 -23.56 -12.68 -10.09
C LEU A 850 -23.76 -11.94 -8.78
N ALA A 851 -24.80 -11.13 -8.67
CA ALA A 851 -25.13 -10.45 -7.41
C ALA A 851 -25.47 -11.46 -6.29
N VAL A 852 -26.23 -12.52 -6.61
CA VAL A 852 -26.54 -13.60 -5.69
C VAL A 852 -25.26 -14.34 -5.26
N ASP A 853 -24.35 -14.64 -6.20
CA ASP A 853 -23.06 -15.28 -5.90
C ASP A 853 -22.26 -14.44 -4.87
N THR A 854 -22.18 -13.14 -5.12
CA THR A 854 -21.49 -12.19 -4.24
C THR A 854 -22.12 -12.16 -2.83
N ILE A 855 -23.47 -12.09 -2.75
CA ILE A 855 -24.19 -12.06 -1.47
C ILE A 855 -24.00 -13.37 -0.69
N ILE A 856 -23.97 -14.52 -1.36
CA ILE A 856 -23.75 -15.81 -0.71
C ILE A 856 -22.33 -15.89 -0.14
N VAL A 857 -21.30 -15.50 -0.91
CA VAL A 857 -19.92 -15.49 -0.41
C VAL A 857 -19.76 -14.59 0.81
N LEU A 858 -20.27 -13.36 0.75
CA LEU A 858 -20.29 -12.43 1.88
C LEU A 858 -21.08 -13.01 3.08
N GLY A 859 -22.22 -13.68 2.82
CA GLY A 859 -23.05 -14.31 3.84
C GLY A 859 -22.32 -15.41 4.58
N VAL A 860 -21.55 -16.24 3.87
CA VAL A 860 -20.73 -17.31 4.49
C VAL A 860 -19.63 -16.67 5.36
N TYR A 861 -18.98 -15.61 4.90
CA TYR A 861 -17.99 -14.87 5.69
C TYR A 861 -18.62 -14.31 6.98
N SER A 862 -19.79 -13.68 6.89
CA SER A 862 -20.51 -13.18 8.06
C SER A 862 -20.95 -14.29 9.03
N LEU A 863 -21.36 -15.45 8.51
CA LEU A 863 -21.85 -16.55 9.33
C LEU A 863 -20.72 -17.29 10.04
N CYS A 864 -19.60 -17.51 9.34
CA CYS A 864 -18.55 -18.44 9.77
C CYS A 864 -17.36 -17.75 10.48
N TRP A 865 -17.25 -16.40 10.47
CA TRP A 865 -16.16 -15.75 11.16
C TRP A 865 -16.17 -16.06 12.66
N GLY A 866 -14.98 -16.33 13.22
CA GLY A 866 -14.82 -16.76 14.61
C GLY A 866 -15.04 -18.25 14.87
N TRP A 867 -15.52 -19.04 13.88
CA TRP A 867 -15.67 -20.49 14.00
C TRP A 867 -14.61 -21.28 13.22
N MET A 868 -14.10 -20.66 12.13
CA MET A 868 -13.08 -21.30 11.30
C MET A 868 -11.69 -21.16 11.94
N PRO A 869 -10.80 -22.17 11.76
CA PRO A 869 -9.44 -22.13 12.29
C PRO A 869 -8.51 -21.18 11.54
N PHE A 870 -9.03 -20.32 10.67
CA PHE A 870 -8.32 -19.31 9.91
C PHE A 870 -9.14 -18.01 9.83
N SER A 871 -8.47 -16.91 9.49
CA SER A 871 -9.10 -15.60 9.42
C SER A 871 -10.10 -15.51 8.27
N LEU A 872 -11.33 -15.08 8.59
CA LEU A 872 -12.36 -14.66 7.64
C LEU A 872 -12.59 -13.13 7.73
N GLU A 873 -11.53 -12.36 7.96
CA GLU A 873 -11.60 -10.91 7.88
C GLU A 873 -11.71 -10.47 6.41
N ILE A 874 -12.53 -9.46 6.21
CA ILE A 874 -12.64 -8.79 4.92
C ILE A 874 -11.53 -7.76 4.86
N ASP A 875 -10.57 -8.01 3.99
CA ASP A 875 -9.44 -7.15 3.65
C ASP A 875 -9.49 -6.75 2.18
N GLN A 876 -8.51 -6.01 1.71
CA GLN A 876 -8.42 -5.65 0.30
C GLN A 876 -8.31 -6.89 -0.60
N THR A 877 -7.61 -7.96 -0.16
CA THR A 877 -7.46 -9.18 -0.97
C THR A 877 -8.78 -9.90 -1.17
N PHE A 878 -9.67 -9.85 -0.19
CA PHE A 878 -11.04 -10.38 -0.30
C PHE A 878 -11.84 -9.66 -1.40
N ILE A 879 -11.70 -8.33 -1.55
CA ILE A 879 -12.34 -7.59 -2.66
C ILE A 879 -11.81 -8.09 -4.01
N GLY A 880 -10.49 -8.33 -4.08
CA GLY A 880 -9.87 -8.97 -5.24
C GLY A 880 -10.49 -10.33 -5.56
N ALA A 881 -10.73 -11.15 -4.53
CA ALA A 881 -11.40 -12.45 -4.68
C ALA A 881 -12.84 -12.28 -5.22
N ILE A 882 -13.65 -11.38 -4.67
CA ILE A 882 -15.04 -11.13 -5.12
C ILE A 882 -15.08 -10.70 -6.58
N LEU A 883 -14.25 -9.73 -6.99
CA LEU A 883 -14.19 -9.28 -8.37
C LEU A 883 -13.76 -10.40 -9.33
N THR A 884 -12.82 -11.22 -8.88
CA THR A 884 -12.35 -12.37 -9.66
C THR A 884 -13.43 -13.46 -9.76
N VAL A 885 -14.17 -13.72 -8.67
CA VAL A 885 -15.34 -14.63 -8.68
C VAL A 885 -16.39 -14.15 -9.67
N ILE A 886 -16.69 -12.85 -9.70
CA ILE A 886 -17.61 -12.25 -10.67
C ILE A 886 -17.14 -12.52 -12.10
N GLY A 887 -15.84 -12.29 -12.39
CA GLY A 887 -15.22 -12.53 -13.69
C GLY A 887 -15.18 -14.00 -14.10
N TYR A 888 -14.96 -14.91 -13.13
CA TYR A 888 -14.98 -16.35 -13.39
C TYR A 888 -16.40 -16.91 -13.54
N SER A 889 -17.30 -16.53 -12.66
CA SER A 889 -18.69 -17.05 -12.63
C SER A 889 -19.49 -16.69 -13.89
N ILE A 890 -19.18 -15.55 -14.54
CA ILE A 890 -19.83 -15.18 -15.79
C ILE A 890 -19.48 -16.13 -16.93
N ASN A 891 -18.28 -16.77 -16.91
CA ASN A 891 -17.85 -17.71 -17.93
C ASN A 891 -18.83 -18.87 -18.10
N ASP A 892 -19.21 -19.54 -17.02
CA ASP A 892 -20.18 -20.64 -17.04
C ASP A 892 -21.55 -20.18 -17.58
N LYS A 893 -21.99 -18.98 -17.17
CA LYS A 893 -23.26 -18.39 -17.59
C LYS A 893 -23.29 -18.10 -19.09
N VAL A 894 -22.22 -17.53 -19.63
CA VAL A 894 -22.06 -17.24 -21.06
C VAL A 894 -22.13 -18.51 -21.89
N VAL A 895 -21.49 -19.58 -21.42
CA VAL A 895 -21.49 -20.87 -22.13
C VAL A 895 -22.89 -21.50 -22.19
N VAL A 896 -23.59 -21.52 -21.06
CA VAL A 896 -24.96 -22.02 -20.98
C VAL A 896 -25.87 -21.17 -21.91
N PHE A 897 -25.74 -19.86 -21.88
CA PHE A 897 -26.54 -18.96 -22.73
C PHE A 897 -26.21 -19.06 -24.20
N ASP A 898 -24.93 -19.27 -24.58
CA ASP A 898 -24.54 -19.50 -25.97
C ASP A 898 -25.15 -20.79 -26.50
N ARG A 899 -25.15 -21.88 -25.69
CA ARG A 899 -25.83 -23.13 -26.07
C ARG A 899 -27.34 -22.97 -26.16
N ILE A 900 -27.98 -22.24 -25.24
CA ILE A 900 -29.41 -21.93 -25.31
C ILE A 900 -29.72 -21.18 -26.63
N ARG A 901 -28.91 -20.18 -26.93
CA ARG A 901 -29.06 -19.41 -28.21
C ARG A 901 -28.86 -20.28 -29.43
N GLU A 902 -27.86 -21.14 -29.46
CA GLU A 902 -27.61 -22.10 -30.53
C GLU A 902 -28.83 -23.01 -30.75
N ASN A 903 -29.32 -23.63 -29.67
CA ASN A 903 -30.48 -24.51 -29.72
C ASN A 903 -31.78 -23.78 -30.10
N MET A 904 -31.93 -22.50 -29.71
CA MET A 904 -33.05 -21.66 -30.17
C MET A 904 -33.06 -21.44 -31.69
N HIS A 905 -31.90 -21.40 -32.31
CA HIS A 905 -31.79 -21.29 -33.78
C HIS A 905 -31.97 -22.63 -34.47
N LEU A 906 -31.46 -23.73 -33.95
CA LEU A 906 -31.51 -25.06 -34.52
C LEU A 906 -32.88 -25.73 -34.36
N HIS A 907 -33.55 -25.56 -33.20
CA HIS A 907 -34.76 -26.24 -32.78
C HIS A 907 -35.93 -25.28 -32.56
N GLN A 908 -36.28 -24.46 -33.55
CA GLN A 908 -37.31 -23.40 -33.44
C GLN A 908 -38.70 -23.88 -33.05
N LYS A 909 -39.05 -25.17 -33.31
CA LYS A 909 -40.35 -25.78 -33.03
C LYS A 909 -40.42 -26.45 -31.64
N GLN A 910 -39.29 -26.60 -30.94
CA GLN A 910 -39.23 -27.29 -29.65
C GLN A 910 -39.83 -26.42 -28.54
N ASP A 911 -40.47 -27.07 -27.57
CA ASP A 911 -40.95 -26.38 -26.38
C ASP A 911 -39.82 -25.70 -25.61
N PHE A 912 -40.06 -24.47 -25.21
CA PHE A 912 -39.05 -23.59 -24.61
C PHE A 912 -38.43 -24.16 -23.34
N LYS A 913 -39.26 -24.87 -22.56
CA LYS A 913 -38.82 -25.51 -21.29
C LYS A 913 -37.88 -26.70 -21.57
N THR A 914 -38.24 -27.51 -22.55
CA THR A 914 -37.43 -28.66 -22.96
C THR A 914 -36.12 -28.19 -23.60
N LEU A 915 -36.15 -27.13 -24.42
CA LEU A 915 -34.96 -26.54 -25.04
C LEU A 915 -33.95 -26.05 -23.98
N PHE A 916 -34.40 -25.38 -22.91
CA PHE A 916 -33.54 -24.95 -21.82
C PHE A 916 -32.97 -26.15 -21.07
N ASN A 917 -33.78 -27.18 -20.76
CA ASN A 917 -33.30 -28.39 -20.11
C ASN A 917 -32.21 -29.10 -20.91
N ASP A 918 -32.45 -29.28 -22.22
CA ASP A 918 -31.50 -29.94 -23.12
C ASP A 918 -30.20 -29.14 -23.21
N SER A 919 -30.29 -27.81 -23.36
CA SER A 919 -29.12 -26.92 -23.42
C SER A 919 -28.24 -27.01 -22.14
N ILE A 920 -28.85 -27.03 -20.95
CA ILE A 920 -28.15 -27.17 -19.70
C ILE A 920 -27.50 -28.56 -19.59
N ASN A 921 -28.24 -29.65 -19.91
CA ASN A 921 -27.70 -31.02 -19.88
C ASN A 921 -26.49 -31.18 -20.84
N GLN A 922 -26.54 -30.58 -22.04
CA GLN A 922 -25.46 -30.61 -23.03
C GLN A 922 -24.20 -29.90 -22.53
N THR A 923 -24.34 -28.88 -21.72
CA THR A 923 -23.21 -28.12 -21.19
C THR A 923 -22.71 -28.61 -19.82
N LEU A 924 -23.44 -29.51 -19.15
CA LEU A 924 -23.21 -29.91 -17.76
C LEU A 924 -21.82 -30.52 -17.52
N THR A 925 -21.43 -31.51 -18.33
CA THR A 925 -20.14 -32.21 -18.24
C THR A 925 -18.99 -31.22 -18.37
N ARG A 926 -19.07 -30.29 -19.30
CA ARG A 926 -18.07 -29.26 -19.52
C ARG A 926 -17.98 -28.32 -18.32
N THR A 927 -19.10 -27.76 -17.86
CA THR A 927 -19.17 -26.83 -16.71
C THR A 927 -18.56 -27.45 -15.45
N ILE A 928 -18.87 -28.74 -15.19
CA ILE A 928 -18.27 -29.46 -14.05
C ILE A 928 -16.75 -29.66 -14.24
N ASN A 929 -16.29 -30.03 -15.44
CA ASN A 929 -14.87 -30.23 -15.70
C ASN A 929 -14.05 -28.93 -15.54
N THR A 930 -14.55 -27.80 -16.02
CA THR A 930 -13.89 -26.50 -15.91
C THR A 930 -13.86 -26.04 -14.46
N SER A 931 -14.96 -26.15 -13.74
CA SER A 931 -15.03 -25.77 -12.31
C SER A 931 -14.16 -26.68 -11.44
N THR A 932 -14.11 -28.00 -11.75
CA THR A 932 -13.27 -28.95 -11.02
C THR A 932 -11.79 -28.66 -11.23
N SER A 933 -11.35 -28.36 -12.45
CA SER A 933 -9.93 -28.04 -12.72
C SER A 933 -9.48 -26.79 -11.95
N THR A 934 -10.29 -25.75 -11.92
CA THR A 934 -10.02 -24.52 -11.17
C THR A 934 -10.09 -24.74 -9.66
N LEU A 935 -11.08 -25.52 -9.18
CA LEU A 935 -11.25 -25.83 -7.77
C LEU A 935 -10.07 -26.64 -7.21
N ILE A 936 -9.54 -27.60 -7.98
CA ILE A 936 -8.33 -28.36 -7.60
C ILE A 936 -7.18 -27.41 -7.31
N VAL A 937 -6.94 -26.47 -8.20
CA VAL A 937 -5.88 -25.47 -8.07
C VAL A 937 -6.09 -24.60 -6.82
N LEU A 938 -7.30 -24.10 -6.63
CA LEU A 938 -7.65 -23.25 -5.48
C LEU A 938 -7.55 -23.99 -4.14
N LEU A 939 -7.96 -25.26 -4.10
CA LEU A 939 -7.83 -26.11 -2.90
C LEU A 939 -6.34 -26.39 -2.57
N CYS A 940 -5.49 -26.60 -3.57
CA CYS A 940 -4.05 -26.74 -3.33
C CYS A 940 -3.49 -25.46 -2.67
N ILE A 941 -3.87 -24.27 -3.15
CA ILE A 941 -3.47 -23.01 -2.54
C ILE A 941 -4.05 -22.86 -1.13
N PHE A 942 -5.32 -23.23 -0.92
CA PHE A 942 -5.97 -23.17 0.38
C PHE A 942 -5.27 -24.00 1.45
N PHE A 943 -4.87 -25.23 1.12
CA PHE A 943 -4.23 -26.12 2.09
C PHE A 943 -2.72 -25.90 2.24
N LEU A 944 -2.03 -25.47 1.17
CA LEU A 944 -0.57 -25.42 1.12
C LEU A 944 0.01 -23.99 1.00
N GLY A 945 -0.81 -23.02 0.64
CA GLY A 945 -0.35 -21.68 0.25
C GLY A 945 -0.05 -20.71 1.41
N GLY A 946 -0.18 -21.16 2.66
CA GLY A 946 0.05 -20.31 3.84
C GLY A 946 -1.15 -19.44 4.23
N GLU A 947 -1.06 -18.79 5.40
CA GLU A 947 -2.17 -18.04 5.99
C GLU A 947 -2.54 -16.78 5.21
N SER A 948 -1.54 -16.10 4.63
CA SER A 948 -1.76 -14.83 3.95
C SER A 948 -2.70 -14.93 2.74
N ILE A 949 -2.75 -16.09 2.06
CA ILE A 949 -3.59 -16.32 0.87
C ILE A 949 -4.73 -17.32 1.13
N ARG A 950 -4.84 -17.87 2.35
CA ARG A 950 -5.84 -18.89 2.68
C ARG A 950 -7.26 -18.35 2.61
N SER A 951 -7.53 -17.19 3.22
CA SER A 951 -8.84 -16.52 3.17
C SER A 951 -9.25 -16.19 1.73
N PHE A 952 -8.33 -15.62 0.94
CA PHE A 952 -8.52 -15.37 -0.48
C PHE A 952 -8.90 -16.65 -1.27
N SER A 953 -8.11 -17.73 -1.08
CA SER A 953 -8.37 -19.01 -1.76
C SER A 953 -9.68 -19.65 -1.34
N PHE A 954 -10.10 -19.48 -0.08
CA PHE A 954 -11.39 -19.91 0.42
C PHE A 954 -12.54 -19.17 -0.26
N ALA A 955 -12.47 -17.81 -0.31
CA ALA A 955 -13.47 -16.99 -1.00
C ALA A 955 -13.61 -17.39 -2.48
N MET A 956 -12.49 -17.59 -3.16
CA MET A 956 -12.45 -18.01 -4.55
C MET A 956 -13.04 -19.42 -4.74
N SER A 957 -12.66 -20.39 -3.89
CA SER A 957 -13.19 -21.76 -3.96
C SER A 957 -14.70 -21.79 -3.76
N LEU A 958 -15.19 -21.07 -2.76
CA LEU A 958 -16.62 -20.90 -2.50
C LEU A 958 -17.32 -20.23 -3.68
N GLY A 959 -16.73 -19.17 -4.23
CA GLY A 959 -17.25 -18.45 -5.36
C GLY A 959 -17.34 -19.29 -6.64
N VAL A 960 -16.36 -20.15 -6.92
CA VAL A 960 -16.40 -21.11 -8.05
C VAL A 960 -17.54 -22.10 -7.88
N ILE A 961 -17.70 -22.69 -6.68
CA ILE A 961 -18.78 -23.65 -6.40
C ILE A 961 -20.15 -22.99 -6.56
N VAL A 962 -20.34 -21.83 -5.90
CA VAL A 962 -21.60 -21.09 -5.96
C VAL A 962 -21.90 -20.60 -7.36
N GLY A 963 -20.89 -20.08 -8.10
CA GLY A 963 -21.01 -19.59 -9.46
C GLY A 963 -21.43 -20.66 -10.47
N THR A 964 -20.87 -21.86 -10.31
CA THR A 964 -21.25 -23.02 -11.13
C THR A 964 -22.70 -23.43 -10.86
N LEU A 965 -23.11 -23.51 -9.60
CA LEU A 965 -24.48 -23.83 -9.25
C LEU A 965 -25.46 -22.73 -9.70
N SER A 966 -25.10 -21.47 -9.54
CA SER A 966 -25.97 -20.34 -9.90
C SER A 966 -26.16 -20.21 -11.41
N SER A 967 -25.20 -20.64 -12.24
CA SER A 967 -25.36 -20.64 -13.70
C SER A 967 -26.53 -21.52 -14.15
N ILE A 968 -26.72 -22.67 -13.48
CA ILE A 968 -27.75 -23.65 -13.77
C ILE A 968 -29.07 -23.28 -13.06
N PHE A 969 -29.00 -22.97 -11.76
CA PHE A 969 -30.17 -22.86 -10.89
C PHE A 969 -30.72 -21.45 -10.69
N VAL A 970 -29.96 -20.40 -11.07
CA VAL A 970 -30.39 -19.01 -10.94
C VAL A 970 -30.41 -18.30 -12.30
N ALA A 971 -29.30 -18.27 -13.03
CA ALA A 971 -29.17 -17.51 -14.26
C ALA A 971 -30.09 -18.02 -15.39
N ALA A 972 -30.05 -19.33 -15.65
CA ALA A 972 -30.89 -19.94 -16.69
C ALA A 972 -32.39 -19.84 -16.39
N PRO A 973 -32.91 -20.12 -15.19
CA PRO A 973 -34.31 -19.91 -14.86
C PRO A 973 -34.78 -18.45 -14.95
N ILE A 974 -33.97 -17.47 -14.54
CA ILE A 974 -34.31 -16.05 -14.69
C ILE A 974 -34.42 -15.66 -16.15
N ALA A 975 -33.44 -16.10 -16.98
CA ALA A 975 -33.48 -15.88 -18.43
C ALA A 975 -34.72 -16.52 -19.07
N PHE A 976 -35.08 -17.75 -18.66
CA PHE A 976 -36.28 -18.45 -19.09
C PHE A 976 -37.58 -17.67 -18.79
N LEU A 977 -37.75 -17.20 -17.57
CA LEU A 977 -38.93 -16.42 -17.14
C LEU A 977 -39.02 -15.07 -17.84
N THR A 978 -37.88 -14.41 -18.08
CA THR A 978 -37.84 -13.10 -18.76
C THR A 978 -38.13 -13.22 -20.25
N LEU A 979 -37.58 -14.22 -20.91
CA LEU A 979 -37.88 -14.51 -22.31
C LEU A 979 -39.34 -14.93 -22.54
N GLY A 980 -39.91 -15.73 -21.63
CA GLY A 980 -41.31 -16.11 -21.64
C GLY A 980 -42.26 -14.91 -21.60
N LYS A 981 -41.96 -13.93 -20.76
CA LYS A 981 -42.72 -12.67 -20.67
C LYS A 981 -42.59 -11.82 -21.95
N GLN A 982 -41.42 -11.77 -22.57
CA GLN A 982 -41.21 -11.04 -23.82
C GLN A 982 -42.01 -11.63 -25.00
N LYS A 983 -42.03 -12.96 -25.13
CA LYS A 983 -42.86 -13.65 -26.16
C LYS A 983 -44.37 -13.43 -25.92
N GLY A 984 -44.82 -13.46 -24.68
CA GLY A 984 -46.22 -13.17 -24.31
C GLY A 984 -46.63 -11.74 -24.69
N LYS A 985 -45.76 -10.74 -24.43
CA LYS A 985 -46.04 -9.34 -24.82
C LYS A 985 -46.07 -9.16 -26.37
N ARG A 986 -45.18 -9.82 -27.13
CA ARG A 986 -45.20 -9.76 -28.61
C ARG A 986 -46.45 -10.39 -29.18
N ARG A 987 -46.88 -11.56 -28.70
CA ARG A 987 -48.18 -12.19 -29.11
C ARG A 987 -49.37 -11.29 -28.78
N ALA A 988 -49.44 -10.73 -27.62
CA ALA A 988 -50.52 -9.80 -27.24
C ALA A 988 -50.52 -8.54 -28.10
N SER A 989 -49.35 -7.95 -28.46
CA SER A 989 -49.28 -6.82 -29.38
C SER A 989 -49.65 -7.18 -30.84
N GLU A 990 -49.29 -8.39 -31.29
CA GLU A 990 -49.65 -8.87 -32.61
C GLU A 990 -51.19 -9.21 -32.73
N GLU A 991 -51.79 -9.66 -31.63
CA GLU A 991 -53.23 -9.86 -31.54
C GLU A 991 -53.99 -8.52 -31.48
N VAL A 992 -53.48 -7.51 -30.79
CA VAL A 992 -54.07 -6.15 -30.77
C VAL A 992 -53.91 -5.43 -32.13
N VAL A 993 -52.86 -5.72 -32.89
CA VAL A 993 -52.65 -5.16 -34.26
C VAL A 993 -53.53 -5.90 -35.28
N LYS A 994 -53.95 -7.13 -35.00
CA LYS A 994 -54.84 -7.93 -35.87
C LYS A 994 -56.34 -7.79 -35.52
N ALA A 995 -56.68 -7.22 -34.39
CA ALA A 995 -58.04 -6.84 -33.99
C ALA A 995 -58.30 -5.37 -34.37
#